data_99d8702d685639e547f26e04e26d5157
#
_entry.id   99d8702d685639e547f26e04e26d5157
#
_cell.length_a   1.000
_cell.length_b   1.000
_cell.length_c   1.000
_cell.angle_alpha   90.00
_cell.angle_beta   90.00
_cell.angle_gamma   90.00
#
_symmetry.space_group_name_H-M   'P 1'
#
loop_
_entity.id
_entity.type
_entity.pdbx_description
1 polymer ?
#
loop_
_entity_poly.entity_id
_entity_poly.type
_entity_poly.pdbx_seq_one_letter_code
_entity_poly.pdbx_strand_id
1 'polypeptide(L)'
;MALSIPQMARMSQLLDEALALDEAGRRAWLDRATQEHPDLAAALREALLPGAAQAAELKALMSLPKLDAAGESSAPSESGLQSGARVGPYELIRRLGAGGMAEVWLARRADGALKREIALKLPMLNRLQAGLEARFERERDILASLEHPHIARLYDAGVDPQGLPYLAMEYVQGAPLTDWCDAQRLGIPERLRLFLQVLEAVQYAHEKKVIHRDLKPSNILVTESGQVRLLDFGVARLLEAEETDQPALTSVYGRALTPDYASPELLRGDPIDARSDLYSLGVLLYELLTGVRPYRLKSAASIGLLEAAIATVEVQRPSAQSGQGASAARGTAPEKLARQLRGDLDAIALKALAKDPAKRYPTAAALGADLGRYFDAKPIEALPARFNDRLYKFVKRNKTVVGLAATAAVAILATVGYSLHRETVTQATMANATPKVPNATKPVGDKSIAVLPFLDLSEKKDQEYFSDGLSEELIELLGKTPGLQVIARTSSFYFKGKTEKLETIAEDLRVANVLEGSVRKSGNKLRVTAQLIHAATSEHIWSETFDRELTDVFNVQDEIASAVVAALKVHLLSTQLPAARDELRTGNIEAYDQYLQGKESYNQGDQDGYEHAVKAFSAATTLDPGYAAAYAGLALARFWLADTTFDTAGFETALAAADKAVALAPGLAAGYAARGFVRIAYRFDYSGAQADLDRAVALRPGDADVLHRSAVVLATVGNLRAAIARERNALALDPLSAEICMRLAFFLVADQQFAEARPLYEKALAIAPNSIRALYNLGNLDLLENRPVQALASFGQLETQVWRLTGQARAEYSLGHADASGQILEQLIAQYAKTDASTIATVYAWRGEKDQAFKWAERAYAQRDTGLAWIKIDPVFRSLRNDPRYKALLHKMNLPE
;
A
#
# COMPACT_ATOMS: atom_id res chain seq x y z
N MET A 1 44.26 -6.91 5.30
CA MET A 1 43.49 -5.96 6.13
C MET A 1 42.21 -5.61 5.39
N ALA A 2 41.07 -5.75 6.03
CA ALA A 2 39.80 -5.37 5.40
C ALA A 2 39.72 -3.83 5.28
N LEU A 3 39.50 -3.31 4.07
CA LEU A 3 39.34 -1.90 3.79
C LEU A 3 37.97 -1.41 4.28
N SER A 4 37.90 -0.20 4.82
CA SER A 4 36.62 0.44 5.16
C SER A 4 35.84 0.86 3.89
N ILE A 5 34.52 1.06 4.00
CA ILE A 5 33.68 1.45 2.85
C ILE A 5 34.18 2.71 2.13
N PRO A 6 34.61 3.80 2.81
CA PRO A 6 35.22 4.96 2.15
C PRO A 6 36.54 4.63 1.43
N GLN A 7 37.37 3.72 2.00
CA GLN A 7 38.62 3.29 1.38
C GLN A 7 38.37 2.42 0.15
N MET A 8 37.34 1.56 0.14
CA MET A 8 36.96 0.78 -1.03
C MET A 8 36.44 1.65 -2.18
N ALA A 9 35.64 2.68 -1.89
CA ALA A 9 35.18 3.63 -2.89
C ALA A 9 36.33 4.43 -3.51
N ARG A 10 37.31 4.84 -2.69
CA ARG A 10 38.51 5.55 -3.16
C ARG A 10 39.43 4.62 -3.96
N MET A 11 39.58 3.39 -3.53
CA MET A 11 40.35 2.35 -4.24
C MET A 11 39.79 2.10 -5.64
N SER A 12 38.46 2.02 -5.79
CA SER A 12 37.79 1.84 -7.08
C SER A 12 38.09 2.98 -8.06
N GLN A 13 38.03 4.23 -7.60
CA GLN A 13 38.37 5.40 -8.44
C GLN A 13 39.83 5.35 -8.90
N LEU A 14 40.75 5.03 -7.99
CA LEU A 14 42.16 4.91 -8.27
C LEU A 14 42.49 3.77 -9.24
N LEU A 15 41.80 2.68 -9.16
CA LEU A 15 41.95 1.53 -10.08
C LEU A 15 41.44 1.90 -11.49
N ASP A 16 40.34 2.65 -11.62
CA ASP A 16 39.83 3.10 -12.92
C ASP A 16 40.82 4.04 -13.64
N GLU A 17 41.49 4.92 -12.91
CA GLU A 17 42.54 5.78 -13.46
C GLU A 17 43.75 4.97 -13.93
N ALA A 18 44.16 3.95 -13.14
CA ALA A 18 45.30 3.10 -13.44
C ALA A 18 45.04 2.17 -14.63
N LEU A 19 43.86 1.64 -14.76
CA LEU A 19 43.45 0.69 -15.81
C LEU A 19 43.36 1.35 -17.20
N ALA A 20 43.16 2.68 -17.25
CA ALA A 20 43.16 3.45 -18.49
C ALA A 20 44.57 3.66 -19.09
N LEU A 21 45.64 3.35 -18.32
CA LEU A 21 47.05 3.56 -18.72
C LEU A 21 47.65 2.26 -19.30
N ASP A 22 48.70 2.42 -20.14
CA ASP A 22 49.54 1.30 -20.56
C ASP A 22 50.39 0.79 -19.40
N GLU A 23 51.08 -0.33 -19.59
CA GLU A 23 51.87 -1.00 -18.52
C GLU A 23 52.97 -0.11 -17.93
N ALA A 24 53.61 0.69 -18.75
CA ALA A 24 54.67 1.61 -18.28
C ALA A 24 54.06 2.80 -17.52
N GLY A 25 52.95 3.36 -18.03
CA GLY A 25 52.17 4.41 -17.39
C GLY A 25 51.57 3.98 -16.06
N ARG A 26 51.08 2.72 -15.95
CA ARG A 26 50.56 2.13 -14.67
C ARG A 26 51.61 2.01 -13.58
N ARG A 27 52.81 1.65 -13.93
CA ARG A 27 53.95 1.60 -12.95
C ARG A 27 54.28 2.96 -12.40
N ALA A 28 54.45 3.97 -13.29
CA ALA A 28 54.75 5.34 -12.88
C ALA A 28 53.58 5.99 -12.13
N TRP A 29 52.35 5.62 -12.47
CA TRP A 29 51.15 6.05 -11.76
C TRP A 29 51.06 5.39 -10.35
N LEU A 30 51.36 4.10 -10.24
CA LEU A 30 51.33 3.36 -8.97
C LEU A 30 52.35 3.93 -7.96
N ASP A 31 53.53 4.34 -8.40
CA ASP A 31 54.54 4.94 -7.52
C ASP A 31 54.07 6.29 -6.98
N ARG A 32 53.33 7.11 -7.77
CA ARG A 32 52.73 8.37 -7.31
C ARG A 32 51.54 8.09 -6.39
N ALA A 33 50.58 7.25 -6.80
CA ALA A 33 49.36 6.99 -6.06
C ALA A 33 49.64 6.36 -4.69
N THR A 34 50.70 5.53 -4.55
CA THR A 34 51.11 4.96 -3.26
C THR A 34 51.78 5.99 -2.33
N GLN A 35 52.31 7.11 -2.84
CA GLN A 35 52.78 8.23 -2.02
C GLN A 35 51.63 9.14 -1.57
N GLU A 36 50.66 9.37 -2.45
CA GLU A 36 49.46 10.21 -2.17
C GLU A 36 48.45 9.53 -1.27
N HIS A 37 48.38 8.19 -1.33
CA HIS A 37 47.43 7.34 -0.58
C HIS A 37 48.14 6.19 0.18
N PRO A 38 48.92 6.49 1.22
CA PRO A 38 49.72 5.50 1.92
C PRO A 38 48.88 4.41 2.61
N ASP A 39 47.64 4.73 2.98
CA ASP A 39 46.66 3.82 3.58
C ASP A 39 46.10 2.78 2.58
N LEU A 40 46.16 3.02 1.27
CA LEU A 40 45.74 2.16 0.20
C LEU A 40 46.93 1.52 -0.57
N ALA A 41 48.15 1.91 -0.26
CA ALA A 41 49.37 1.53 -0.99
C ALA A 41 49.55 0.00 -1.12
N ALA A 42 49.26 -0.74 -0.05
CA ALA A 42 49.39 -2.23 -0.05
C ALA A 42 48.35 -2.86 -0.98
N ALA A 43 47.11 -2.41 -0.91
CA ALA A 43 46.00 -2.93 -1.71
C ALA A 43 46.16 -2.56 -3.20
N LEU A 44 46.64 -1.35 -3.51
CA LEU A 44 46.89 -0.90 -4.89
C LEU A 44 48.05 -1.73 -5.54
N ARG A 45 49.08 -2.04 -4.78
CA ARG A 45 50.16 -2.90 -5.28
C ARG A 45 49.71 -4.34 -5.52
N GLU A 46 48.92 -4.88 -4.64
CA GLU A 46 48.37 -6.24 -4.77
C GLU A 46 47.44 -6.34 -5.98
N ALA A 47 46.63 -5.31 -6.24
CA ALA A 47 45.68 -5.27 -7.36
C ALA A 47 46.34 -5.02 -8.73
N LEU A 48 47.43 -4.22 -8.80
CA LEU A 48 48.00 -3.76 -10.07
C LEU A 48 49.33 -4.48 -10.43
N LEU A 49 49.97 -5.19 -9.50
CA LEU A 49 51.19 -5.99 -9.73
C LEU A 49 50.97 -7.44 -9.29
N PRO A 50 50.18 -8.23 -10.01
CA PRO A 50 49.98 -9.65 -9.66
C PRO A 50 51.27 -10.45 -9.81
N GLY A 51 51.49 -11.40 -8.89
CA GLY A 51 52.63 -12.35 -8.97
C GLY A 51 52.57 -13.22 -10.24
N ALA A 52 53.68 -13.78 -10.70
CA ALA A 52 53.85 -14.46 -11.99
C ALA A 52 52.83 -15.58 -12.30
N ALA A 53 52.21 -16.19 -11.29
CA ALA A 53 51.14 -17.20 -11.47
C ALA A 53 49.77 -16.56 -11.86
N GLN A 54 49.45 -15.38 -11.33
CA GLN A 54 48.21 -14.65 -11.64
C GLN A 54 48.26 -13.90 -12.96
N ALA A 55 49.50 -13.52 -13.42
CA ALA A 55 49.70 -12.86 -14.72
C ALA A 55 49.42 -13.81 -15.92
N ALA A 56 49.60 -15.12 -15.74
CA ALA A 56 49.24 -16.11 -16.76
C ALA A 56 47.73 -16.30 -16.88
N GLU A 57 47.00 -16.27 -15.77
CA GLU A 57 45.51 -16.30 -15.75
C GLU A 57 44.88 -15.02 -16.29
N LEU A 58 45.43 -13.84 -15.97
CA LEU A 58 44.96 -12.56 -16.49
C LEU A 58 45.21 -12.43 -18.00
N LYS A 59 46.30 -12.98 -18.53
CA LYS A 59 46.60 -12.98 -19.96
C LYS A 59 45.68 -13.92 -20.74
N ALA A 60 45.23 -15.01 -20.15
CA ALA A 60 44.21 -15.90 -20.71
C ALA A 60 42.83 -15.23 -20.72
N LEU A 61 42.50 -14.37 -19.72
CA LEU A 61 41.24 -13.59 -19.66
C LEU A 61 41.22 -12.43 -20.67
N MET A 62 42.36 -11.84 -21.02
CA MET A 62 42.43 -10.71 -21.95
C MET A 62 42.48 -11.12 -23.44
N SER A 63 42.52 -12.43 -23.76
CA SER A 63 42.51 -12.95 -25.12
C SER A 63 41.17 -13.43 -25.63
N LEU A 64 40.06 -13.01 -25.01
CA LEU A 64 38.70 -13.30 -25.51
C LEU A 64 38.40 -12.42 -26.75
N PRO A 65 37.97 -13.05 -27.89
CA PRO A 65 37.68 -12.32 -29.11
C PRO A 65 36.46 -11.42 -28.93
N LYS A 66 36.51 -10.23 -29.49
CA LYS A 66 35.36 -9.34 -29.67
C LYS A 66 34.31 -10.04 -30.54
N LEU A 67 33.11 -10.19 -30.01
CA LEU A 67 31.97 -10.70 -30.76
C LEU A 67 31.43 -9.58 -31.67
N ASP A 68 31.82 -9.61 -32.94
CA ASP A 68 31.15 -8.91 -34.02
C ASP A 68 29.88 -9.70 -34.41
N ALA A 69 28.77 -9.00 -34.46
CA ALA A 69 27.49 -9.54 -34.91
C ALA A 69 27.54 -9.71 -36.44
N ALA A 70 27.45 -10.91 -36.90
CA ALA A 70 27.11 -11.49 -38.22
C ALA A 70 28.20 -12.42 -38.79
N GLY A 71 27.87 -13.68 -38.82
CA GLY A 71 28.68 -14.70 -39.56
C GLY A 71 28.67 -16.03 -38.83
N GLU A 72 28.13 -17.06 -39.46
CA GLU A 72 28.24 -18.46 -39.09
C GLU A 72 29.70 -18.80 -38.79
N SER A 73 30.06 -19.07 -37.57
CA SER A 73 31.41 -19.55 -37.17
C SER A 73 31.27 -20.76 -36.34
N SER A 74 31.77 -21.89 -36.88
CA SER A 74 32.03 -23.13 -36.18
C SER A 74 33.23 -22.99 -35.24
N ALA A 75 33.00 -22.50 -34.03
CA ALA A 75 33.98 -22.60 -32.95
C ALA A 75 33.94 -24.04 -32.38
N PRO A 76 35.06 -24.65 -31.98
CA PRO A 76 35.06 -25.97 -31.39
C PRO A 76 34.29 -25.98 -30.08
N SER A 77 33.49 -27.04 -29.84
CA SER A 77 32.72 -27.22 -28.60
C SER A 77 33.62 -27.40 -27.42
N GLU A 78 33.39 -26.72 -26.30
CA GLU A 78 34.14 -26.93 -25.04
C GLU A 78 33.93 -28.34 -24.49
N SER A 79 32.82 -29.01 -24.84
CA SER A 79 32.53 -30.40 -24.50
C SER A 79 33.20 -31.43 -25.44
N GLY A 80 33.81 -31.00 -26.55
CA GLY A 80 34.35 -31.89 -27.58
C GLY A 80 33.31 -32.67 -28.39
N LEU A 81 32.00 -32.41 -28.18
CA LEU A 81 30.92 -33.07 -28.87
C LEU A 81 30.76 -32.50 -30.29
N GLN A 82 30.48 -33.39 -31.25
CA GLN A 82 30.27 -33.02 -32.67
C GLN A 82 28.91 -33.52 -33.16
N SER A 83 28.46 -32.95 -34.28
CA SER A 83 27.30 -33.50 -35.03
C SER A 83 27.47 -34.97 -35.30
N GLY A 84 26.44 -35.77 -35.04
CA GLY A 84 26.47 -37.23 -35.14
C GLY A 84 26.90 -37.95 -33.83
N ALA A 85 27.39 -37.24 -32.82
CA ALA A 85 27.66 -37.84 -31.53
C ALA A 85 26.37 -38.27 -30.83
N ARG A 86 26.46 -39.31 -29.96
CA ARG A 86 25.34 -39.82 -29.16
C ARG A 86 25.47 -39.43 -27.71
N VAL A 87 24.36 -38.97 -27.13
CA VAL A 87 24.24 -38.72 -25.70
C VAL A 87 22.96 -39.42 -25.22
N GLY A 88 23.11 -40.43 -24.41
CA GLY A 88 22.03 -41.34 -24.06
C GLY A 88 21.35 -41.91 -25.32
N PRO A 89 20.03 -41.90 -25.42
CA PRO A 89 19.28 -42.38 -26.61
C PRO A 89 19.23 -41.37 -27.77
N TYR A 90 19.91 -40.23 -27.71
CA TYR A 90 19.79 -39.13 -28.65
C TYR A 90 21.06 -38.96 -29.50
N GLU A 91 20.85 -38.64 -30.78
CA GLU A 91 21.89 -38.29 -31.74
C GLU A 91 21.88 -36.78 -31.97
N LEU A 92 23.01 -36.11 -31.83
CA LEU A 92 23.18 -34.68 -32.01
C LEU A 92 23.18 -34.30 -33.50
N ILE A 93 22.34 -33.33 -33.88
CA ILE A 93 22.22 -32.85 -35.25
C ILE A 93 23.07 -31.61 -35.48
N ARG A 94 22.79 -30.57 -34.71
CA ARG A 94 23.52 -29.29 -34.73
C ARG A 94 23.40 -28.58 -33.41
N ARG A 95 24.36 -27.75 -33.09
CA ARG A 95 24.34 -26.92 -31.87
C ARG A 95 23.35 -25.76 -32.05
N LEU A 96 22.43 -25.56 -31.12
CA LEU A 96 21.48 -24.46 -31.06
C LEU A 96 22.04 -23.25 -30.29
N GLY A 97 22.83 -23.51 -29.24
CA GLY A 97 23.45 -22.48 -28.44
C GLY A 97 24.45 -23.07 -27.44
N ALA A 98 25.34 -22.21 -26.94
CA ALA A 98 26.20 -22.51 -25.82
C ALA A 98 26.16 -21.32 -24.86
N GLY A 99 26.07 -21.61 -23.55
CA GLY A 99 26.11 -20.62 -22.47
C GLY A 99 26.98 -21.12 -21.32
N GLY A 100 27.22 -20.28 -20.35
CA GLY A 100 28.13 -20.58 -19.24
C GLY A 100 27.76 -21.80 -18.36
N MET A 101 26.53 -22.35 -18.52
CA MET A 101 26.03 -23.49 -17.74
C MET A 101 25.68 -24.72 -18.56
N ALA A 102 25.42 -24.61 -19.85
CA ALA A 102 24.99 -25.73 -20.68
C ALA A 102 25.19 -25.47 -22.16
N GLU A 103 25.41 -26.56 -22.92
CA GLU A 103 25.22 -26.54 -24.37
C GLU A 103 23.83 -27.06 -24.73
N VAL A 104 23.19 -26.45 -25.73
CA VAL A 104 21.90 -26.91 -26.25
C VAL A 104 22.07 -27.36 -27.70
N TRP A 105 21.64 -28.57 -27.97
CA TRP A 105 21.77 -29.21 -29.28
C TRP A 105 20.38 -29.55 -29.86
N LEU A 106 20.17 -29.33 -31.13
CA LEU A 106 19.12 -29.99 -31.86
C LEU A 106 19.48 -31.47 -32.00
N ALA A 107 18.62 -32.35 -31.55
CA ALA A 107 18.87 -33.78 -31.55
C ALA A 107 17.63 -34.57 -31.97
N ARG A 108 17.83 -35.84 -32.35
CA ARG A 108 16.76 -36.81 -32.61
C ARG A 108 16.99 -38.08 -31.83
N ARG A 109 15.94 -38.82 -31.56
CA ARG A 109 16.06 -40.12 -30.91
C ARG A 109 16.65 -41.17 -31.90
N ALA A 110 17.76 -41.80 -31.51
CA ALA A 110 18.52 -42.70 -32.35
C ALA A 110 17.81 -44.06 -32.60
N ASP A 111 16.90 -44.48 -31.70
CA ASP A 111 16.13 -45.72 -31.79
C ASP A 111 14.87 -45.60 -32.71
N GLY A 112 14.61 -44.41 -33.23
CA GLY A 112 13.46 -44.14 -34.09
C GLY A 112 12.08 -44.17 -33.40
N ALA A 113 12.03 -44.37 -32.09
CA ALA A 113 10.78 -44.39 -31.33
C ALA A 113 10.07 -43.03 -31.32
N LEU A 114 10.80 -41.94 -31.48
CA LEU A 114 10.27 -40.59 -31.64
C LEU A 114 10.79 -39.95 -32.95
N LYS A 115 9.90 -39.67 -33.89
CA LYS A 115 10.27 -39.12 -35.24
C LYS A 115 10.33 -37.58 -35.26
N ARG A 116 10.46 -36.93 -34.14
CA ARG A 116 10.55 -35.46 -34.08
C ARG A 116 11.91 -35.00 -33.57
N GLU A 117 12.27 -33.78 -33.97
CA GLU A 117 13.43 -33.08 -33.44
C GLU A 117 13.14 -32.56 -32.03
N ILE A 118 14.15 -32.60 -31.19
CA ILE A 118 14.10 -32.14 -29.79
C ILE A 118 15.29 -31.21 -29.51
N ALA A 119 15.15 -30.35 -28.47
CA ALA A 119 16.25 -29.59 -27.92
C ALA A 119 16.88 -30.40 -26.78
N LEU A 120 18.13 -30.83 -26.97
CA LEU A 120 18.89 -31.56 -25.95
C LEU A 120 19.83 -30.61 -25.21
N LYS A 121 19.54 -30.35 -23.97
CA LYS A 121 20.35 -29.49 -23.09
C LYS A 121 21.33 -30.35 -22.29
N LEU A 122 22.61 -30.02 -22.40
CA LEU A 122 23.72 -30.71 -21.76
C LEU A 122 24.34 -29.75 -20.73
N PRO A 123 24.07 -29.91 -19.42
CA PRO A 123 24.68 -29.10 -18.38
C PRO A 123 26.21 -29.33 -18.35
N MET A 124 26.99 -28.24 -18.31
CA MET A 124 28.46 -28.30 -18.17
C MET A 124 28.83 -28.49 -16.68
N LEU A 125 28.80 -29.72 -16.22
CA LEU A 125 29.21 -30.07 -14.86
C LEU A 125 30.52 -30.85 -14.92
N ASN A 126 31.53 -30.37 -14.18
CA ASN A 126 32.70 -31.18 -13.90
C ASN A 126 32.28 -32.43 -13.09
N ARG A 127 32.47 -33.62 -13.68
CA ARG A 127 32.20 -34.98 -13.21
C ARG A 127 31.54 -35.12 -11.84
N LEU A 128 30.37 -35.73 -11.82
CA LEU A 128 29.39 -35.88 -10.76
C LEU A 128 29.92 -36.49 -9.46
N GLN A 129 29.51 -35.87 -8.33
CA GLN A 129 29.59 -36.51 -7.00
C GLN A 129 28.49 -37.58 -6.86
N ALA A 130 28.79 -38.66 -6.12
CA ALA A 130 27.86 -39.74 -5.83
C ALA A 130 26.59 -39.22 -5.12
N GLY A 131 25.39 -39.56 -5.63
CA GLY A 131 24.11 -39.17 -5.08
C GLY A 131 23.29 -38.22 -5.96
N LEU A 132 23.84 -37.70 -7.05
CA LEU A 132 23.12 -36.77 -7.96
C LEU A 132 22.09 -37.51 -8.82
N GLU A 133 22.24 -38.78 -9.15
CA GLU A 133 21.27 -39.53 -9.94
C GLU A 133 19.88 -39.59 -9.31
N ALA A 134 19.78 -39.94 -8.04
CA ALA A 134 18.50 -40.05 -7.34
C ALA A 134 17.82 -38.70 -7.14
N ARG A 135 18.58 -37.59 -7.09
CA ARG A 135 18.02 -36.20 -7.07
C ARG A 135 17.54 -35.79 -8.45
N PHE A 136 18.34 -36.09 -9.49
CA PHE A 136 17.99 -35.81 -10.86
C PHE A 136 16.70 -36.52 -11.28
N GLU A 137 16.47 -37.75 -10.84
CA GLU A 137 15.25 -38.51 -11.08
C GLU A 137 14.03 -37.87 -10.40
N ARG A 138 14.16 -37.41 -9.14
CA ARG A 138 13.07 -36.79 -8.40
C ARG A 138 12.65 -35.45 -8.97
N GLU A 139 13.60 -34.60 -9.34
CA GLU A 139 13.34 -33.29 -9.96
C GLU A 139 12.84 -33.44 -11.40
N ARG A 140 13.31 -34.47 -12.12
CA ARG A 140 12.78 -34.85 -13.47
C ARG A 140 11.27 -35.04 -13.42
N ASP A 141 10.76 -35.78 -12.42
CA ASP A 141 9.34 -36.11 -12.32
C ASP A 141 8.50 -34.85 -12.04
N ILE A 142 9.03 -33.92 -11.26
CA ILE A 142 8.37 -32.61 -10.99
C ILE A 142 8.33 -31.78 -12.27
N LEU A 143 9.46 -31.66 -12.99
CA LEU A 143 9.52 -30.88 -14.23
C LEU A 143 8.72 -31.53 -15.36
N ALA A 144 8.68 -32.85 -15.45
CA ALA A 144 7.87 -33.61 -16.41
C ALA A 144 6.37 -33.44 -16.15
N SER A 145 5.97 -33.10 -14.92
CA SER A 145 4.56 -32.83 -14.56
C SER A 145 4.06 -31.44 -15.02
N LEU A 146 4.93 -30.57 -15.54
CA LEU A 146 4.57 -29.25 -16.04
C LEU A 146 3.99 -29.35 -17.45
N GLU A 147 2.69 -29.53 -17.56
CA GLU A 147 1.96 -29.53 -18.82
C GLU A 147 1.12 -28.25 -18.98
N HIS A 148 1.62 -27.28 -19.75
CA HIS A 148 0.93 -26.02 -19.99
C HIS A 148 1.19 -25.54 -21.42
N PRO A 149 0.21 -24.90 -22.11
CA PRO A 149 0.36 -24.47 -23.51
C PRO A 149 1.49 -23.45 -23.71
N HIS A 150 1.91 -22.73 -22.69
CA HIS A 150 2.97 -21.73 -22.74
C HIS A 150 4.28 -22.16 -22.06
N ILE A 151 4.43 -23.46 -21.73
CA ILE A 151 5.67 -24.05 -21.22
C ILE A 151 6.18 -25.09 -22.23
N ALA A 152 7.47 -25.06 -22.53
CA ALA A 152 8.09 -26.09 -23.37
C ALA A 152 8.16 -27.42 -22.58
N ARG A 153 7.68 -28.50 -23.20
CA ARG A 153 7.59 -29.82 -22.55
C ARG A 153 8.96 -30.42 -22.33
N LEU A 154 9.19 -30.97 -21.15
CA LEU A 154 10.28 -31.92 -20.90
C LEU A 154 9.81 -33.31 -21.32
N TYR A 155 10.51 -33.93 -22.27
CA TYR A 155 10.16 -35.26 -22.75
C TYR A 155 10.92 -36.38 -22.02
N ASP A 156 12.18 -36.11 -21.65
CA ASP A 156 13.05 -37.06 -20.98
C ASP A 156 14.20 -36.34 -20.29
N ALA A 157 14.75 -36.97 -19.28
CA ALA A 157 15.96 -36.50 -18.61
C ALA A 157 16.71 -37.73 -18.03
N GLY A 158 18.03 -37.72 -18.13
CA GLY A 158 18.83 -38.83 -17.69
C GLY A 158 20.30 -38.50 -17.63
N VAL A 159 21.08 -39.51 -17.31
CA VAL A 159 22.54 -39.47 -17.35
C VAL A 159 22.99 -40.52 -18.33
N ASP A 160 23.90 -40.19 -19.25
CA ASP A 160 24.39 -41.15 -20.22
C ASP A 160 25.41 -42.13 -19.58
N PRO A 161 25.78 -43.20 -20.26
CA PRO A 161 26.76 -44.19 -19.71
C PRO A 161 28.14 -43.59 -19.42
N GLN A 162 28.46 -42.39 -19.91
CA GLN A 162 29.68 -41.64 -19.66
C GLN A 162 29.57 -40.68 -18.47
N GLY A 163 28.38 -40.63 -17.83
CA GLY A 163 28.11 -39.77 -16.68
C GLY A 163 27.70 -38.33 -17.08
N LEU A 164 27.31 -38.09 -18.36
CA LEU A 164 26.89 -36.80 -18.83
C LEU A 164 25.35 -36.62 -18.64
N PRO A 165 24.90 -35.69 -17.84
CA PRO A 165 23.47 -35.43 -17.68
C PRO A 165 22.89 -34.77 -18.95
N TYR A 166 21.66 -35.13 -19.27
CA TYR A 166 20.91 -34.53 -20.41
C TYR A 166 19.47 -34.27 -20.03
N LEU A 167 18.88 -33.23 -20.67
CA LEU A 167 17.49 -32.89 -20.62
C LEU A 167 16.95 -32.77 -22.06
N ALA A 168 16.02 -33.63 -22.41
CA ALA A 168 15.37 -33.65 -23.75
C ALA A 168 14.06 -32.89 -23.69
N MET A 169 14.02 -31.72 -24.33
CA MET A 169 12.89 -30.78 -24.27
C MET A 169 12.27 -30.58 -25.65
N GLU A 170 11.09 -29.99 -25.67
CA GLU A 170 10.43 -29.51 -26.90
C GLU A 170 11.36 -28.55 -27.65
N TYR A 171 11.63 -28.85 -28.93
CA TYR A 171 12.32 -27.91 -29.79
C TYR A 171 11.32 -26.83 -30.25
N VAL A 172 11.48 -25.61 -29.72
CA VAL A 172 10.62 -24.47 -30.02
C VAL A 172 11.26 -23.65 -31.14
N GLN A 173 10.61 -23.56 -32.29
CA GLN A 173 10.99 -22.64 -33.37
C GLN A 173 10.36 -21.28 -33.08
N GLY A 174 11.18 -20.30 -32.64
CA GLY A 174 10.73 -18.96 -32.32
C GLY A 174 11.90 -18.01 -32.07
N ALA A 175 11.57 -16.75 -31.79
CA ALA A 175 12.55 -15.73 -31.42
C ALA A 175 12.32 -15.30 -29.96
N PRO A 176 13.39 -14.79 -29.28
CA PRO A 176 13.24 -14.22 -27.94
C PRO A 176 12.14 -13.15 -27.89
N LEU A 177 11.38 -13.12 -26.80
CA LEU A 177 10.18 -12.27 -26.64
C LEU A 177 10.43 -10.81 -27.01
N THR A 178 11.53 -10.20 -26.52
CA THR A 178 11.88 -8.80 -26.81
C THR A 178 12.21 -8.59 -28.28
N ASP A 179 13.01 -9.48 -28.85
CA ASP A 179 13.47 -9.40 -30.22
C ASP A 179 12.30 -9.58 -31.22
N TRP A 180 11.43 -10.55 -30.93
CA TRP A 180 10.23 -10.77 -31.71
C TRP A 180 9.29 -9.57 -31.69
N CYS A 181 9.06 -8.98 -30.48
CA CYS A 181 8.26 -7.78 -30.31
C CYS A 181 8.84 -6.57 -31.06
N ASP A 182 10.17 -6.41 -31.05
CA ASP A 182 10.85 -5.29 -31.67
C ASP A 182 10.91 -5.47 -33.22
N ALA A 183 11.15 -6.69 -33.71
CA ALA A 183 11.13 -7.00 -35.15
C ALA A 183 9.75 -6.76 -35.79
N GLN A 184 8.68 -7.10 -35.08
CA GLN A 184 7.29 -6.87 -35.53
C GLN A 184 6.80 -5.44 -35.21
N ARG A 185 7.62 -4.60 -34.54
CA ARG A 185 7.26 -3.24 -34.07
C ARG A 185 5.95 -3.19 -33.32
N LEU A 186 5.71 -4.18 -32.45
CA LEU A 186 4.47 -4.29 -31.69
C LEU A 186 4.26 -3.10 -30.76
N GLY A 187 3.03 -2.60 -30.71
CA GLY A 187 2.61 -1.60 -29.75
C GLY A 187 2.53 -2.14 -28.32
N ILE A 188 2.35 -1.25 -27.35
CA ILE A 188 2.24 -1.61 -25.93
C ILE A 188 1.17 -2.67 -25.66
N PRO A 189 -0.07 -2.56 -26.19
CA PRO A 189 -1.10 -3.56 -25.91
C PRO A 189 -0.75 -4.98 -26.38
N GLU A 190 -0.13 -5.11 -27.55
CA GLU A 190 0.26 -6.41 -28.10
C GLU A 190 1.38 -7.05 -27.28
N ARG A 191 2.39 -6.27 -26.85
CA ARG A 191 3.47 -6.73 -25.97
C ARG A 191 2.92 -7.21 -24.62
N LEU A 192 1.96 -6.48 -24.03
CA LEU A 192 1.33 -6.87 -22.77
C LEU A 192 0.50 -8.15 -22.90
N ARG A 193 -0.14 -8.41 -24.07
CA ARG A 193 -0.86 -9.69 -24.28
C ARG A 193 0.09 -10.87 -24.33
N LEU A 194 1.27 -10.73 -24.93
CA LEU A 194 2.30 -11.77 -24.89
C LEU A 194 2.83 -11.95 -23.46
N PHE A 195 3.02 -10.86 -22.75
CA PHE A 195 3.47 -10.91 -21.36
C PHE A 195 2.45 -11.59 -20.43
N LEU A 196 1.14 -11.44 -20.67
CA LEU A 196 0.11 -12.18 -19.94
C LEU A 196 0.24 -13.70 -20.13
N GLN A 197 0.60 -14.20 -21.33
CA GLN A 197 0.87 -15.63 -21.53
C GLN A 197 2.09 -16.10 -20.70
N VAL A 198 3.11 -15.24 -20.53
CA VAL A 198 4.25 -15.53 -19.63
C VAL A 198 3.77 -15.63 -18.18
N LEU A 199 2.92 -14.71 -17.74
CA LEU A 199 2.38 -14.71 -16.37
C LEU A 199 1.53 -15.96 -16.09
N GLU A 200 0.73 -16.42 -17.06
CA GLU A 200 -0.05 -17.67 -16.97
C GLU A 200 0.87 -18.89 -16.78
N ALA A 201 1.95 -18.98 -17.57
CA ALA A 201 2.93 -20.06 -17.47
C ALA A 201 3.63 -20.07 -16.10
N VAL A 202 4.08 -18.89 -15.62
CA VAL A 202 4.77 -18.77 -14.33
C VAL A 202 3.81 -19.03 -13.17
N GLN A 203 2.58 -18.54 -13.22
CA GLN A 203 1.57 -18.82 -12.20
C GLN A 203 1.30 -20.33 -12.08
N TYR A 204 1.12 -21.03 -13.20
CA TYR A 204 0.92 -22.47 -13.22
C TYR A 204 2.10 -23.23 -12.58
N ALA A 205 3.34 -22.81 -12.88
CA ALA A 205 4.52 -23.42 -12.26
C ALA A 205 4.58 -23.17 -10.74
N HIS A 206 4.25 -21.95 -10.29
CA HIS A 206 4.22 -21.61 -8.87
C HIS A 206 3.16 -22.42 -8.10
N GLU A 207 2.01 -22.70 -8.70
CA GLU A 207 0.97 -23.58 -8.11
C GLU A 207 1.49 -25.02 -7.92
N LYS A 208 2.41 -25.47 -8.80
CA LYS A 208 3.11 -26.74 -8.68
C LYS A 208 4.35 -26.65 -7.76
N LYS A 209 4.55 -25.51 -7.08
CA LYS A 209 5.72 -25.21 -6.21
C LYS A 209 7.06 -25.21 -6.94
N VAL A 210 7.06 -24.90 -8.22
CA VAL A 210 8.27 -24.74 -9.06
C VAL A 210 8.53 -23.26 -9.29
N ILE A 211 9.72 -22.79 -8.86
CA ILE A 211 10.23 -21.42 -9.08
C ILE A 211 11.21 -21.48 -10.25
N HIS A 212 11.11 -20.53 -11.17
CA HIS A 212 11.91 -20.53 -12.40
C HIS A 212 13.37 -20.10 -12.18
N ARG A 213 13.60 -19.05 -11.41
CA ARG A 213 14.90 -18.48 -10.99
C ARG A 213 15.78 -17.84 -12.08
N ASP A 214 15.51 -18.05 -13.37
CA ASP A 214 16.26 -17.47 -14.50
C ASP A 214 15.32 -16.94 -15.60
N LEU A 215 14.34 -16.12 -15.21
CA LEU A 215 13.42 -15.47 -16.13
C LEU A 215 14.12 -14.32 -16.86
N LYS A 216 14.29 -14.48 -18.17
CA LYS A 216 14.91 -13.51 -19.08
C LYS A 216 14.37 -13.68 -20.50
N PRO A 217 14.52 -12.70 -21.40
CA PRO A 217 14.00 -12.79 -22.77
C PRO A 217 14.45 -14.03 -23.56
N SER A 218 15.71 -14.46 -23.40
CA SER A 218 16.24 -15.64 -24.12
C SER A 218 15.59 -16.96 -23.69
N ASN A 219 14.99 -17.02 -22.50
CA ASN A 219 14.28 -18.20 -22.00
C ASN A 219 12.76 -18.14 -22.29
N ILE A 220 12.32 -17.15 -23.08
CA ILE A 220 10.91 -16.93 -23.45
C ILE A 220 10.86 -16.75 -24.96
N LEU A 221 10.51 -17.81 -25.67
CA LEU A 221 10.40 -17.75 -27.13
C LEU A 221 8.95 -17.46 -27.58
N VAL A 222 8.83 -16.71 -28.65
CA VAL A 222 7.55 -16.51 -29.35
C VAL A 222 7.61 -17.21 -30.71
N THR A 223 6.69 -18.12 -30.95
CA THR A 223 6.56 -18.85 -32.22
C THR A 223 6.02 -17.94 -33.33
N GLU A 224 6.12 -18.39 -34.60
CA GLU A 224 5.53 -17.68 -35.74
C GLU A 224 4.01 -17.44 -35.58
N SER A 225 3.30 -18.32 -34.87
CA SER A 225 1.88 -18.15 -34.55
C SER A 225 1.58 -17.16 -33.41
N GLY A 226 2.59 -16.51 -32.84
CA GLY A 226 2.41 -15.56 -31.72
C GLY A 226 2.15 -16.23 -30.38
N GLN A 227 2.50 -17.52 -30.22
CA GLN A 227 2.37 -18.25 -28.95
C GLN A 227 3.67 -18.19 -28.16
N VAL A 228 3.58 -17.83 -26.88
CA VAL A 228 4.72 -17.87 -25.94
C VAL A 228 5.05 -19.30 -25.57
N ARG A 229 6.34 -19.59 -25.49
CA ARG A 229 6.91 -20.82 -24.94
C ARG A 229 8.02 -20.48 -23.95
N LEU A 230 7.77 -20.77 -22.67
CA LEU A 230 8.73 -20.57 -21.58
C LEU A 230 9.64 -21.79 -21.51
N LEU A 231 10.95 -21.58 -21.54
CA LEU A 231 11.99 -22.58 -21.51
C LEU A 231 12.64 -22.67 -20.13
N ASP A 232 13.35 -23.77 -19.89
CA ASP A 232 14.38 -23.89 -18.82
C ASP A 232 13.93 -23.71 -17.37
N PHE A 233 12.78 -24.26 -16.99
CA PHE A 233 12.37 -24.30 -15.58
C PHE A 233 13.37 -25.08 -14.70
N GLY A 234 13.85 -24.44 -13.61
CA GLY A 234 14.41 -25.09 -12.43
C GLY A 234 15.70 -25.91 -12.61
N VAL A 235 16.37 -25.87 -13.77
CA VAL A 235 17.63 -26.60 -13.97
C VAL A 235 18.73 -26.23 -12.95
N ALA A 236 18.69 -25.00 -12.45
CA ALA A 236 19.61 -24.55 -11.39
C ALA A 236 19.43 -25.30 -10.06
N ARG A 237 18.21 -25.80 -9.76
CA ARG A 237 17.93 -26.55 -8.52
C ARG A 237 18.48 -27.98 -8.56
N LEU A 238 18.61 -28.58 -9.76
CA LEU A 238 19.25 -29.88 -9.95
C LEU A 238 20.74 -29.85 -9.56
N LEU A 239 21.32 -28.67 -9.48
CA LEU A 239 22.73 -28.44 -9.26
C LEU A 239 23.08 -27.98 -7.83
N GLU A 240 22.07 -27.67 -6.98
CA GLU A 240 22.26 -27.27 -5.59
C GLU A 240 22.50 -28.46 -4.68
N ALA A 241 23.67 -28.52 -4.06
CA ALA A 241 23.91 -29.43 -2.95
C ALA A 241 23.18 -28.92 -1.70
N GLU A 242 22.27 -29.73 -1.10
CA GLU A 242 21.94 -29.55 0.30
C GLU A 242 23.14 -30.01 1.11
N GLU A 243 23.78 -29.10 1.81
CA GLU A 243 24.27 -29.30 3.18
C GLU A 243 25.39 -28.35 3.58
N THR A 244 25.25 -27.95 4.84
CA THR A 244 26.21 -27.45 5.81
C THR A 244 26.75 -26.05 5.66
N ASP A 245 26.34 -25.22 6.65
CA ASP A 245 27.10 -24.16 7.35
C ASP A 245 28.47 -23.78 6.74
N GLN A 246 28.50 -23.19 5.56
CA GLN A 246 29.63 -22.37 5.15
C GLN A 246 29.25 -21.27 4.15
N PRO A 247 29.72 -20.01 4.30
CA PRO A 247 29.43 -18.87 3.46
C PRO A 247 30.33 -18.86 2.20
N ALA A 248 30.18 -19.82 1.30
CA ALA A 248 31.02 -19.94 0.11
C ALA A 248 30.25 -20.04 -1.23
N LEU A 249 28.95 -19.80 -1.25
CA LEU A 249 28.10 -19.90 -2.45
C LEU A 249 28.36 -18.79 -3.48
N THR A 250 28.85 -17.64 -3.08
CA THR A 250 29.16 -16.49 -3.96
C THR A 250 30.28 -16.74 -4.96
N SER A 251 31.19 -17.68 -4.70
CA SER A 251 32.32 -17.95 -5.60
C SER A 251 31.99 -18.91 -6.75
N VAL A 252 30.96 -19.78 -6.58
CA VAL A 252 30.56 -20.78 -7.59
C VAL A 252 29.49 -20.20 -8.54
N TYR A 253 28.60 -19.37 -8.03
CA TYR A 253 27.51 -18.76 -8.83
C TYR A 253 27.93 -17.52 -9.63
N GLY A 254 29.05 -16.89 -9.32
CA GLY A 254 29.50 -15.63 -9.96
C GLY A 254 29.74 -15.70 -11.48
N ARG A 255 29.76 -16.91 -12.08
CA ARG A 255 29.97 -17.10 -13.53
C ARG A 255 28.73 -17.47 -14.34
N ALA A 256 27.60 -17.75 -13.71
CA ALA A 256 26.52 -18.49 -14.35
C ALA A 256 25.16 -17.76 -14.37
N LEU A 257 24.97 -16.73 -13.56
CA LEU A 257 23.74 -15.93 -13.55
C LEU A 257 23.80 -14.83 -14.60
N THR A 258 22.67 -14.54 -15.26
CA THR A 258 22.48 -13.30 -15.98
C THR A 258 22.05 -12.25 -14.95
N PRO A 259 22.98 -11.47 -14.37
CA PRO A 259 22.69 -10.67 -13.18
C PRO A 259 21.64 -9.59 -13.41
N ASP A 260 21.45 -9.18 -14.65
CA ASP A 260 20.57 -8.08 -15.05
C ASP A 260 19.06 -8.30 -14.77
N TYR A 261 18.62 -9.55 -14.59
CA TYR A 261 17.23 -9.92 -14.28
C TYR A 261 17.08 -10.53 -12.88
N ALA A 262 18.20 -10.71 -12.16
CA ALA A 262 18.21 -11.34 -10.85
C ALA A 262 17.56 -10.44 -9.79
N SER A 263 16.79 -11.05 -8.89
CA SER A 263 16.19 -10.33 -7.77
C SER A 263 17.25 -9.93 -6.72
N PRO A 264 17.01 -8.88 -5.93
CA PRO A 264 17.95 -8.44 -4.89
C PRO A 264 18.30 -9.55 -3.89
N GLU A 265 17.29 -10.37 -3.49
CA GLU A 265 17.48 -11.50 -2.59
C GLU A 265 18.33 -12.63 -3.21
N LEU A 266 18.16 -12.88 -4.51
CA LEU A 266 18.99 -13.86 -5.22
C LEU A 266 20.46 -13.41 -5.28
N LEU A 267 20.71 -12.12 -5.53
CA LEU A 267 22.07 -11.56 -5.57
C LEU A 267 22.76 -11.61 -4.19
N ARG A 268 22.00 -11.40 -3.10
CA ARG A 268 22.51 -11.46 -1.73
C ARG A 268 22.65 -12.87 -1.17
N GLY A 269 22.10 -13.89 -1.85
CA GLY A 269 22.03 -15.25 -1.33
C GLY A 269 21.00 -15.44 -0.21
N ASP A 270 19.99 -14.54 -0.11
CA ASP A 270 18.89 -14.67 0.83
C ASP A 270 17.94 -15.81 0.41
N PRO A 271 17.08 -16.34 1.29
CA PRO A 271 16.07 -17.33 0.93
C PRO A 271 15.17 -16.85 -0.20
N ILE A 272 14.97 -17.71 -1.22
CA ILE A 272 14.24 -17.39 -2.45
C ILE A 272 12.84 -18.01 -2.39
N ASP A 273 11.82 -17.22 -2.69
CA ASP A 273 10.45 -17.67 -2.90
C ASP A 273 9.92 -17.28 -4.30
N ALA A 274 8.64 -17.53 -4.57
CA ALA A 274 7.98 -17.18 -5.84
C ALA A 274 8.06 -15.69 -6.18
N ARG A 275 8.24 -14.81 -5.19
CA ARG A 275 8.34 -13.35 -5.38
C ARG A 275 9.66 -12.93 -6.04
N SER A 276 10.68 -13.79 -6.03
CA SER A 276 11.92 -13.57 -6.80
C SER A 276 11.65 -13.58 -8.30
N ASP A 277 10.85 -14.55 -8.78
CA ASP A 277 10.40 -14.57 -10.18
C ASP A 277 9.56 -13.34 -10.54
N LEU A 278 8.75 -12.82 -9.60
CA LEU A 278 7.95 -11.60 -9.83
C LEU A 278 8.83 -10.36 -10.04
N TYR A 279 9.99 -10.28 -9.40
CA TYR A 279 10.96 -9.22 -9.67
C TYR A 279 11.54 -9.34 -11.09
N SER A 280 11.96 -10.54 -11.49
CA SER A 280 12.47 -10.81 -12.85
C SER A 280 11.43 -10.51 -13.92
N LEU A 281 10.14 -10.85 -13.66
CA LEU A 281 9.00 -10.46 -14.49
C LEU A 281 8.81 -8.95 -14.52
N GLY A 282 9.06 -8.25 -13.42
CA GLY A 282 9.07 -6.79 -13.35
C GLY A 282 10.15 -6.16 -14.23
N VAL A 283 11.38 -6.72 -14.23
CA VAL A 283 12.48 -6.31 -15.13
C VAL A 283 12.11 -6.52 -16.59
N LEU A 284 11.56 -7.69 -16.91
CA LEU A 284 11.09 -8.05 -18.26
C LEU A 284 9.96 -7.12 -18.73
N LEU A 285 8.97 -6.84 -17.89
CA LEU A 285 7.90 -5.90 -18.18
C LEU A 285 8.46 -4.50 -18.47
N TYR A 286 9.36 -4.04 -17.62
CA TYR A 286 10.00 -2.73 -17.80
C TYR A 286 10.73 -2.64 -19.15
N GLU A 287 11.47 -3.68 -19.52
CA GLU A 287 12.18 -3.75 -20.80
C GLU A 287 11.22 -3.82 -22.00
N LEU A 288 10.14 -4.60 -21.91
CA LEU A 288 9.09 -4.64 -22.96
C LEU A 288 8.45 -3.25 -23.17
N LEU A 289 8.25 -2.49 -22.11
CA LEU A 289 7.66 -1.15 -22.15
C LEU A 289 8.63 -0.10 -22.71
N THR A 290 9.90 -0.12 -22.27
CA THR A 290 10.88 0.96 -22.50
C THR A 290 11.98 0.63 -23.51
N GLY A 291 12.26 -0.66 -23.77
CA GLY A 291 13.39 -1.14 -24.56
C GLY A 291 14.73 -1.08 -23.83
N VAL A 292 14.68 -0.83 -22.52
CA VAL A 292 15.88 -0.76 -21.70
C VAL A 292 15.61 -1.39 -20.33
N ARG A 293 16.65 -1.87 -19.68
CA ARG A 293 16.55 -2.43 -18.32
C ARG A 293 16.48 -1.32 -17.27
N PRO A 294 15.88 -1.59 -16.09
CA PRO A 294 15.73 -0.58 -15.03
C PRO A 294 17.06 -0.07 -14.48
N TYR A 295 18.09 -0.93 -14.46
CA TYR A 295 19.45 -0.56 -14.07
C TYR A 295 20.41 -0.74 -15.24
N ARG A 296 21.20 0.31 -15.55
CA ARG A 296 22.20 0.31 -16.64
C ARG A 296 23.60 0.40 -16.01
N LEU A 297 24.40 -0.61 -16.20
CA LEU A 297 25.82 -0.58 -15.87
C LEU A 297 26.64 -0.28 -17.13
N LYS A 298 27.63 0.61 -17.05
CA LYS A 298 28.39 1.16 -18.20
C LYS A 298 29.46 0.21 -18.76
N SER A 299 29.56 -1.03 -18.33
CA SER A 299 30.36 -2.13 -18.93
C SER A 299 30.15 -3.41 -18.12
N ALA A 300 30.76 -4.53 -18.49
CA ALA A 300 30.69 -5.83 -17.80
C ALA A 300 31.14 -5.70 -16.32
N ALA A 301 30.31 -5.05 -15.52
CA ALA A 301 30.57 -4.73 -14.13
C ALA A 301 30.34 -5.96 -13.26
N SER A 302 31.12 -6.06 -12.19
CA SER A 302 31.02 -7.14 -11.21
C SER A 302 29.61 -7.18 -10.60
N ILE A 303 29.17 -8.36 -10.17
CA ILE A 303 27.88 -8.60 -9.47
C ILE A 303 27.70 -7.62 -8.31
N GLY A 304 28.77 -7.28 -7.57
CA GLY A 304 28.75 -6.32 -6.48
C GLY A 304 28.38 -4.88 -6.90
N LEU A 305 28.71 -4.44 -8.12
CA LEU A 305 28.29 -3.13 -8.62
C LEU A 305 26.80 -3.10 -8.99
N LEU A 306 26.28 -4.19 -9.51
CA LEU A 306 24.83 -4.30 -9.76
C LEU A 306 24.04 -4.36 -8.44
N GLU A 307 24.51 -5.12 -7.46
CA GLU A 307 23.94 -5.17 -6.12
C GLU A 307 23.93 -3.78 -5.47
N ALA A 308 25.05 -3.05 -5.54
CA ALA A 308 25.14 -1.68 -5.05
C ALA A 308 24.17 -0.74 -5.80
N ALA A 309 24.05 -0.89 -7.13
CA ALA A 309 23.12 -0.09 -7.93
C ALA A 309 21.66 -0.40 -7.56
N ILE A 310 21.29 -1.67 -7.39
CA ILE A 310 19.97 -2.07 -6.95
C ILE A 310 19.69 -1.55 -5.53
N ALA A 311 20.68 -1.57 -4.62
CA ALA A 311 20.51 -1.09 -3.26
C ALA A 311 20.31 0.44 -3.19
N THR A 312 21.04 1.22 -3.99
CA THR A 312 21.13 2.68 -3.86
C THR A 312 20.33 3.47 -4.88
N VAL A 313 20.10 2.94 -6.09
CA VAL A 313 19.42 3.65 -7.17
C VAL A 313 17.92 3.34 -7.17
N GLU A 314 17.11 4.40 -7.25
CA GLU A 314 15.66 4.24 -7.48
C GLU A 314 15.39 3.98 -8.98
N VAL A 315 14.49 3.04 -9.25
CA VAL A 315 14.06 2.74 -10.63
C VAL A 315 13.31 3.92 -11.20
N GLN A 316 13.77 4.44 -12.33
CA GLN A 316 13.06 5.50 -13.03
C GLN A 316 11.74 4.98 -13.61
N ARG A 317 10.73 5.85 -13.66
CA ARG A 317 9.43 5.49 -14.23
C ARG A 317 9.56 5.11 -15.71
N PRO A 318 8.90 4.06 -16.20
CA PRO A 318 8.88 3.72 -17.62
C PRO A 318 8.56 4.89 -18.55
N SER A 319 7.60 5.76 -18.17
CA SER A 319 7.23 6.94 -18.94
C SER A 319 8.39 7.98 -19.11
N ALA A 320 9.40 7.96 -18.25
CA ALA A 320 10.58 8.82 -18.35
C ALA A 320 11.64 8.28 -19.31
N GLN A 321 11.52 7.02 -19.77
CA GLN A 321 12.46 6.31 -20.65
C GLN A 321 11.96 6.19 -22.11
N SER A 322 11.04 7.04 -22.53
CA SER A 322 10.40 7.01 -23.86
C SER A 322 11.23 7.67 -24.99
N GLY A 323 12.54 7.40 -25.04
CA GLY A 323 13.43 7.95 -26.09
C GLY A 323 13.12 7.49 -27.52
N GLN A 324 13.79 8.10 -28.53
CA GLN A 324 13.53 7.84 -29.96
C GLN A 324 13.69 6.36 -30.34
N GLY A 325 14.72 5.67 -29.84
CA GLY A 325 14.91 4.24 -30.10
C GLY A 325 13.78 3.37 -29.52
N ALA A 326 13.37 3.66 -28.30
CA ALA A 326 12.27 2.94 -27.66
C ALA A 326 10.94 3.11 -28.37
N SER A 327 10.62 4.32 -28.81
CA SER A 327 9.36 4.64 -29.48
C SER A 327 9.28 4.06 -30.89
N ALA A 328 10.38 4.05 -31.65
CA ALA A 328 10.45 3.47 -32.98
C ALA A 328 10.17 1.96 -32.96
N ALA A 329 10.77 1.21 -32.02
CA ALA A 329 10.54 -0.23 -31.86
C ALA A 329 9.09 -0.57 -31.42
N ARG A 330 8.34 0.40 -30.87
CA ARG A 330 6.94 0.28 -30.44
C ARG A 330 5.95 0.92 -31.41
N GLY A 331 6.43 1.28 -32.62
CA GLY A 331 5.60 1.81 -33.69
C GLY A 331 4.88 3.13 -33.34
N THR A 332 5.47 3.97 -32.46
CA THR A 332 4.82 5.19 -31.97
C THR A 332 5.82 6.35 -31.82
N ALA A 333 5.30 7.58 -31.61
CA ALA A 333 6.14 8.73 -31.31
C ALA A 333 6.52 8.79 -29.80
N PRO A 334 7.68 9.41 -29.43
CA PRO A 334 8.14 9.46 -28.02
C PRO A 334 7.12 10.05 -27.06
N GLU A 335 6.45 11.14 -27.42
CA GLU A 335 5.50 11.83 -26.55
C GLU A 335 4.21 10.98 -26.36
N LYS A 336 3.84 10.22 -27.39
CA LYS A 336 2.69 9.32 -27.34
C LYS A 336 3.01 8.10 -26.50
N LEU A 337 4.23 7.55 -26.60
CA LEU A 337 4.71 6.47 -25.76
C LEU A 337 4.72 6.91 -24.28
N ALA A 338 5.34 8.06 -23.97
CA ALA A 338 5.37 8.61 -22.62
C ALA A 338 3.97 8.76 -22.01
N ARG A 339 3.00 9.25 -22.81
CA ARG A 339 1.59 9.35 -22.35
C ARG A 339 0.92 8.00 -22.11
N GLN A 340 1.22 6.97 -22.94
CA GLN A 340 0.67 5.64 -22.76
C GLN A 340 1.22 4.92 -21.54
N LEU A 341 2.49 5.15 -21.22
CA LEU A 341 3.17 4.53 -20.06
C LEU A 341 2.83 5.22 -18.75
N ARG A 342 2.53 6.53 -18.78
CA ARG A 342 2.30 7.34 -17.57
C ARG A 342 1.05 6.88 -16.82
N GLY A 343 1.20 6.71 -15.52
CA GLY A 343 0.13 6.34 -14.60
C GLY A 343 0.10 4.84 -14.31
N ASP A 344 -0.85 4.11 -14.89
CA ASP A 344 -1.09 2.70 -14.57
C ASP A 344 0.13 1.81 -14.85
N LEU A 345 0.72 1.91 -16.04
CA LEU A 345 1.86 1.07 -16.41
C LEU A 345 3.13 1.42 -15.65
N ASP A 346 3.34 2.71 -15.32
CA ASP A 346 4.42 3.13 -14.42
C ASP A 346 4.29 2.44 -13.06
N ALA A 347 3.09 2.48 -12.48
CA ALA A 347 2.85 1.93 -11.15
C ALA A 347 2.94 0.40 -11.12
N ILE A 348 2.37 -0.30 -12.12
CA ILE A 348 2.44 -1.76 -12.22
C ILE A 348 3.90 -2.22 -12.31
N ALA A 349 4.70 -1.59 -13.17
CA ALA A 349 6.10 -1.94 -13.33
C ALA A 349 6.92 -1.66 -12.06
N LEU A 350 6.71 -0.51 -11.42
CA LEU A 350 7.44 -0.14 -10.19
C LEU A 350 7.05 -1.02 -8.99
N LYS A 351 5.78 -1.44 -8.88
CA LYS A 351 5.35 -2.37 -7.83
C LYS A 351 5.98 -3.76 -8.02
N ALA A 352 6.05 -4.26 -9.24
CA ALA A 352 6.73 -5.53 -9.54
C ALA A 352 8.25 -5.46 -9.23
N LEU A 353 8.88 -4.29 -9.43
CA LEU A 353 10.30 -4.00 -9.18
C LEU A 353 10.60 -3.54 -7.75
N ALA A 354 9.65 -3.63 -6.82
CA ALA A 354 9.90 -3.26 -5.43
C ALA A 354 11.07 -4.07 -4.85
N LYS A 355 12.03 -3.38 -4.17
CA LYS A 355 13.23 -4.01 -3.61
C LYS A 355 12.87 -5.00 -2.51
N ASP A 356 11.88 -4.67 -1.69
CA ASP A 356 11.30 -5.52 -0.67
C ASP A 356 10.31 -6.52 -1.29
N PRO A 357 10.51 -7.85 -1.15
CA PRO A 357 9.59 -8.85 -1.68
C PRO A 357 8.15 -8.71 -1.15
N ALA A 358 7.96 -8.21 0.08
CA ALA A 358 6.64 -8.03 0.68
C ALA A 358 5.83 -6.91 -0.01
N LYS A 359 6.49 -5.95 -0.66
CA LYS A 359 5.86 -4.83 -1.38
C LYS A 359 5.56 -5.13 -2.85
N ARG A 360 5.98 -6.30 -3.35
CA ARG A 360 5.67 -6.77 -4.70
C ARG A 360 4.24 -7.32 -4.77
N TYR A 361 3.84 -7.74 -5.95
CA TYR A 361 2.61 -8.55 -6.09
C TYR A 361 2.79 -9.88 -5.36
N PRO A 362 1.73 -10.43 -4.74
CA PRO A 362 1.81 -11.72 -4.04
C PRO A 362 1.97 -12.91 -5.02
N THR A 363 1.43 -12.81 -6.24
CA THR A 363 1.44 -13.87 -7.25
C THR A 363 1.56 -13.30 -8.66
N ALA A 364 1.94 -14.14 -9.65
CA ALA A 364 1.93 -13.75 -11.06
C ALA A 364 0.50 -13.47 -11.57
N ALA A 365 -0.49 -14.19 -11.05
CA ALA A 365 -1.89 -13.93 -11.34
C ALA A 365 -2.34 -12.53 -10.86
N ALA A 366 -1.88 -12.06 -9.69
CA ALA A 366 -2.19 -10.72 -9.20
C ALA A 366 -1.60 -9.61 -10.10
N LEU A 367 -0.38 -9.79 -10.60
CA LEU A 367 0.23 -8.90 -11.59
C LEU A 367 -0.57 -8.93 -12.91
N GLY A 368 -0.98 -10.12 -13.38
CA GLY A 368 -1.81 -10.29 -14.56
C GLY A 368 -3.19 -9.65 -14.44
N ALA A 369 -3.81 -9.76 -13.25
CA ALA A 369 -5.09 -9.12 -12.96
C ALA A 369 -5.02 -7.59 -13.06
N ASP A 370 -3.91 -6.98 -12.60
CA ASP A 370 -3.72 -5.53 -12.71
C ASP A 370 -3.51 -5.08 -14.16
N LEU A 371 -2.80 -5.86 -14.98
CA LEU A 371 -2.73 -5.63 -16.43
C LEU A 371 -4.10 -5.81 -17.11
N GLY A 372 -4.89 -6.78 -16.66
CA GLY A 372 -6.28 -6.94 -17.12
C GLY A 372 -7.15 -5.72 -16.79
N ARG A 373 -7.03 -5.18 -15.57
CA ARG A 373 -7.70 -3.92 -15.18
C ARG A 373 -7.27 -2.73 -16.05
N TYR A 374 -5.99 -2.65 -16.39
CA TYR A 374 -5.49 -1.62 -17.32
C TYR A 374 -6.16 -1.73 -18.69
N PHE A 375 -6.28 -2.94 -19.26
CA PHE A 375 -6.98 -3.15 -20.54
C PHE A 375 -8.47 -2.78 -20.45
N ASP A 376 -9.14 -3.14 -19.36
CA ASP A 376 -10.54 -2.85 -19.11
C ASP A 376 -10.81 -1.39 -18.70
N ALA A 377 -9.79 -0.56 -18.61
CA ALA A 377 -9.85 0.79 -18.06
C ALA A 377 -10.49 0.82 -16.64
N LYS A 378 -10.22 -0.20 -15.82
CA LYS A 378 -10.59 -0.29 -14.40
C LYS A 378 -9.47 0.26 -13.50
N PRO A 379 -9.78 0.65 -12.26
CA PRO A 379 -8.74 0.98 -11.28
C PRO A 379 -7.80 -0.20 -11.04
N ILE A 380 -6.49 0.08 -11.00
CA ILE A 380 -5.44 -0.92 -10.72
C ILE A 380 -5.13 -0.96 -9.21
N GLU A 381 -4.62 -2.11 -8.72
CA GLU A 381 -4.20 -2.25 -7.31
C GLU A 381 -2.83 -1.62 -7.01
N ALA A 382 -1.99 -1.44 -8.03
CA ALA A 382 -0.68 -0.81 -7.86
C ALA A 382 -0.74 0.68 -7.48
N LEU A 383 -1.88 1.34 -7.71
CA LEU A 383 -2.10 2.75 -7.34
C LEU A 383 -3.36 2.87 -6.49
N PRO A 384 -3.31 3.64 -5.37
CA PRO A 384 -4.55 4.04 -4.70
C PRO A 384 -5.42 4.81 -5.71
N ALA A 385 -6.65 4.31 -5.91
CA ALA A 385 -7.55 4.82 -6.94
C ALA A 385 -8.01 6.24 -6.62
N ARG A 386 -7.48 7.24 -7.30
CA ARG A 386 -7.93 8.65 -7.22
C ARG A 386 -9.30 8.80 -7.89
N PHE A 387 -10.17 9.64 -7.32
CA PHE A 387 -11.52 9.89 -7.83
C PHE A 387 -11.52 10.33 -9.32
N ASN A 388 -10.61 11.23 -9.69
CA ASN A 388 -10.49 11.72 -11.06
C ASN A 388 -10.10 10.61 -12.07
N ASP A 389 -9.26 9.65 -11.67
CA ASP A 389 -8.90 8.50 -12.51
C ASP A 389 -10.09 7.54 -12.69
N ARG A 390 -10.88 7.33 -11.63
CA ARG A 390 -12.12 6.53 -11.70
C ARG A 390 -13.14 7.18 -12.63
N LEU A 391 -13.36 8.49 -12.48
CA LEU A 391 -14.29 9.25 -13.32
C LEU A 391 -13.84 9.24 -14.78
N TYR A 392 -12.56 9.50 -15.06
CA TYR A 392 -11.99 9.46 -16.41
C TYR A 392 -12.13 8.06 -17.05
N LYS A 393 -11.79 7.01 -16.29
CA LYS A 393 -11.92 5.61 -16.75
C LYS A 393 -13.38 5.21 -16.94
N PHE A 394 -14.30 5.67 -16.08
CA PHE A 394 -15.75 5.48 -16.23
C PHE A 394 -16.29 6.15 -17.50
N VAL A 395 -15.94 7.42 -17.74
CA VAL A 395 -16.31 8.18 -18.94
C VAL A 395 -15.76 7.51 -20.19
N LYS A 396 -14.50 7.06 -20.17
CA LYS A 396 -13.85 6.36 -21.30
C LYS A 396 -14.54 5.04 -21.64
N ARG A 397 -15.02 4.30 -20.64
CA ARG A 397 -15.71 3.01 -20.80
C ARG A 397 -17.15 3.16 -21.25
N ASN A 398 -17.86 4.19 -20.78
CA ASN A 398 -19.30 4.38 -20.97
C ASN A 398 -19.60 5.62 -21.82
N LYS A 399 -18.86 5.84 -22.92
CA LYS A 399 -18.99 7.02 -23.79
C LYS A 399 -20.42 7.26 -24.29
N THR A 400 -21.16 6.21 -24.63
CA THR A 400 -22.54 6.28 -25.08
C THR A 400 -23.50 6.69 -23.96
N VAL A 401 -23.34 6.12 -22.76
CA VAL A 401 -24.17 6.44 -21.59
C VAL A 401 -23.90 7.86 -21.11
N VAL A 402 -22.62 8.26 -21.05
CA VAL A 402 -22.22 9.61 -20.67
C VAL A 402 -22.67 10.64 -21.72
N GLY A 403 -22.59 10.29 -23.01
CA GLY A 403 -23.10 11.13 -24.09
C GLY A 403 -24.62 11.32 -24.00
N LEU A 404 -25.39 10.26 -23.72
CA LEU A 404 -26.83 10.32 -23.49
C LEU A 404 -27.19 11.12 -22.22
N ALA A 405 -26.43 10.91 -21.14
CA ALA A 405 -26.63 11.66 -19.90
C ALA A 405 -26.30 13.16 -20.08
N ALA A 406 -25.24 13.48 -20.84
CA ALA A 406 -24.89 14.87 -21.14
C ALA A 406 -25.95 15.54 -22.03
N THR A 407 -26.48 14.84 -23.05
CA THR A 407 -27.58 15.35 -23.89
C THR A 407 -28.87 15.50 -23.08
N ALA A 408 -29.18 14.55 -22.19
CA ALA A 408 -30.33 14.69 -21.28
C ALA A 408 -30.18 15.87 -20.31
N ALA A 409 -28.95 16.05 -19.75
CA ALA A 409 -28.65 17.19 -18.88
C ALA A 409 -28.76 18.53 -19.60
N VAL A 410 -28.28 18.62 -20.85
CA VAL A 410 -28.45 19.82 -21.69
C VAL A 410 -29.93 20.06 -22.03
N ALA A 411 -30.72 19.04 -22.32
CA ALA A 411 -32.15 19.15 -22.55
C ALA A 411 -32.90 19.58 -21.28
N ILE A 412 -32.52 19.06 -20.11
CA ILE A 412 -33.07 19.48 -18.80
C ILE A 412 -32.69 20.93 -18.51
N LEU A 413 -31.43 21.33 -18.72
CA LEU A 413 -30.98 22.71 -18.55
C LEU A 413 -31.67 23.67 -19.53
N ALA A 414 -31.93 23.25 -20.78
CA ALA A 414 -32.64 24.01 -21.76
C ALA A 414 -34.14 24.15 -21.40
N THR A 415 -34.77 23.07 -20.87
CA THR A 415 -36.17 23.14 -20.38
C THR A 415 -36.29 23.95 -19.09
N VAL A 416 -35.33 23.81 -18.16
CA VAL A 416 -35.26 24.65 -16.94
C VAL A 416 -34.97 26.11 -17.31
N GLY A 417 -34.04 26.37 -18.22
CA GLY A 417 -33.76 27.72 -18.73
C GLY A 417 -34.96 28.33 -19.43
N TYR A 418 -35.71 27.53 -20.22
CA TYR A 418 -36.97 27.99 -20.86
C TYR A 418 -38.10 28.21 -19.85
N SER A 419 -38.24 27.36 -18.82
CA SER A 419 -39.24 27.56 -17.75
C SER A 419 -38.86 28.76 -16.87
N LEU A 420 -37.60 28.96 -16.51
CA LEU A 420 -37.15 30.15 -15.78
C LEU A 420 -37.29 31.42 -16.60
N HIS A 421 -37.06 31.39 -17.91
CA HIS A 421 -37.33 32.54 -18.79
C HIS A 421 -38.81 32.85 -18.90
N ARG A 422 -39.68 31.83 -18.85
CA ARG A 422 -41.15 32.01 -18.85
C ARG A 422 -41.65 32.52 -17.50
N GLU A 423 -41.05 32.14 -16.40
CA GLU A 423 -41.38 32.62 -15.05
C GLU A 423 -40.94 34.06 -14.80
N THR A 424 -39.80 34.51 -15.37
CA THR A 424 -39.34 35.91 -15.25
C THR A 424 -40.28 36.91 -15.94
N VAL A 425 -41.09 36.48 -16.92
CA VAL A 425 -42.08 37.32 -17.57
C VAL A 425 -43.38 37.36 -16.76
N THR A 426 -43.68 36.39 -15.89
CA THR A 426 -44.92 36.29 -15.09
C THR A 426 -44.72 36.75 -13.64
N GLN A 427 -43.50 36.86 -13.12
CA GLN A 427 -43.22 37.22 -11.72
C GLN A 427 -43.00 38.73 -11.47
N ALA A 428 -43.22 39.58 -12.46
CA ALA A 428 -43.27 41.03 -12.21
C ALA A 428 -44.52 41.49 -11.40
N THR A 429 -45.38 40.57 -10.95
CA THR A 429 -46.67 40.96 -10.31
C THR A 429 -46.92 40.30 -8.94
N MET A 430 -46.03 39.52 -8.37
CA MET A 430 -46.22 39.01 -7.00
C MET A 430 -44.88 38.93 -6.21
N ALA A 431 -44.42 40.09 -5.80
CA ALA A 431 -43.41 40.18 -4.73
C ALA A 431 -44.16 40.17 -3.39
N ASN A 432 -44.16 39.05 -2.70
CA ASN A 432 -44.12 38.94 -1.23
C ASN A 432 -44.43 37.50 -0.78
N ALA A 433 -43.47 36.91 -0.06
CA ALA A 433 -43.58 35.72 0.77
C ALA A 433 -42.97 34.41 0.20
N THR A 434 -41.69 34.24 0.33
CA THR A 434 -41.06 32.92 0.48
C THR A 434 -40.18 32.91 1.74
N PRO A 435 -40.27 31.89 2.60
CA PRO A 435 -39.41 31.80 3.76
C PRO A 435 -37.99 31.41 3.33
N LYS A 436 -37.08 32.31 3.58
CA LYS A 436 -35.63 32.13 3.44
C LYS A 436 -35.20 30.99 4.36
N VAL A 437 -34.79 29.86 3.78
CA VAL A 437 -33.94 28.87 4.50
C VAL A 437 -32.65 29.59 4.87
N PRO A 438 -32.30 29.71 6.13
CA PRO A 438 -31.07 30.38 6.49
C PRO A 438 -29.87 29.45 6.26
N ASN A 439 -29.25 29.57 5.10
CA ASN A 439 -27.86 29.21 4.92
C ASN A 439 -27.05 30.35 5.54
N ALA A 440 -27.11 30.45 6.86
CA ALA A 440 -26.22 31.33 7.62
C ALA A 440 -24.90 30.65 7.75
N THR A 441 -24.05 30.78 6.72
CA THR A 441 -22.63 30.75 6.93
C THR A 441 -22.30 31.87 7.91
N LYS A 442 -22.11 31.53 9.21
CA LYS A 442 -21.42 32.43 10.12
C LYS A 442 -20.12 32.82 9.44
N PRO A 443 -19.76 34.12 9.38
CA PRO A 443 -18.47 34.52 8.88
C PRO A 443 -17.39 33.73 9.63
N VAL A 444 -16.40 33.24 8.88
CA VAL A 444 -15.22 32.56 9.44
C VAL A 444 -14.59 33.54 10.45
N GLY A 445 -14.52 33.15 11.71
CA GLY A 445 -13.97 34.04 12.73
C GLY A 445 -12.47 34.23 12.52
N ASP A 446 -11.97 35.45 12.60
CA ASP A 446 -10.54 35.80 12.46
C ASP A 446 -9.62 34.95 13.38
N LYS A 447 -10.17 34.34 14.43
CA LYS A 447 -9.49 33.50 15.41
C LYS A 447 -9.69 32.00 15.13
N SER A 448 -9.62 31.61 13.86
CA SER A 448 -9.63 30.21 13.43
C SER A 448 -8.34 29.86 12.70
N ILE A 449 -7.81 28.65 12.95
CA ILE A 449 -6.54 28.19 12.41
C ILE A 449 -6.58 26.71 12.06
N ALA A 450 -5.93 26.36 10.95
CA ALA A 450 -5.55 24.99 10.62
C ALA A 450 -4.03 24.86 10.64
N VAL A 451 -3.51 23.80 11.26
CA VAL A 451 -2.10 23.43 11.20
C VAL A 451 -1.95 22.34 10.15
N LEU A 452 -1.30 22.64 9.04
CA LEU A 452 -1.04 21.65 7.99
C LEU A 452 0.11 20.72 8.40
N PRO A 453 0.18 19.50 7.83
CA PRO A 453 1.31 18.61 8.05
C PRO A 453 2.62 19.28 7.66
N PHE A 454 3.58 19.33 8.59
CA PHE A 454 4.90 19.88 8.32
C PHE A 454 5.67 18.96 7.38
N LEU A 455 6.39 19.54 6.42
CA LEU A 455 7.15 18.79 5.43
C LEU A 455 8.43 18.22 6.04
N ASP A 456 8.69 16.94 5.84
CA ASP A 456 9.99 16.35 6.15
C ASP A 456 11.03 16.75 5.10
N LEU A 457 11.99 17.58 5.50
CA LEU A 457 13.15 18.01 4.71
C LEU A 457 14.45 17.37 5.20
N SER A 458 14.37 16.28 5.97
CA SER A 458 15.53 15.50 6.41
C SER A 458 16.20 14.83 5.21
N GLU A 459 17.50 14.56 5.31
CA GLU A 459 18.31 14.07 4.19
C GLU A 459 17.78 12.74 3.61
N LYS A 460 17.35 11.82 4.49
CA LYS A 460 16.82 10.50 4.11
C LYS A 460 15.31 10.49 3.88
N LYS A 461 14.60 11.55 4.24
CA LYS A 461 13.14 11.64 4.22
C LYS A 461 12.44 10.46 4.93
N ASP A 462 13.02 10.01 6.03
CA ASP A 462 12.56 8.89 6.85
C ASP A 462 11.99 9.35 8.21
N GLN A 463 11.79 10.68 8.39
CA GLN A 463 11.31 11.32 9.60
C GLN A 463 9.89 11.90 9.45
N GLU A 464 9.12 11.37 8.50
CA GLU A 464 7.76 11.85 8.22
C GLU A 464 6.85 11.71 9.45
N TYR A 465 6.94 10.60 10.18
CA TYR A 465 6.22 10.36 11.43
C TYR A 465 6.52 11.42 12.51
N PHE A 466 7.77 11.93 12.52
CA PHE A 466 8.19 12.96 13.46
C PHE A 466 7.62 14.34 13.08
N SER A 467 7.65 14.69 11.79
CA SER A 467 7.06 15.93 11.25
C SER A 467 5.55 15.97 11.47
N ASP A 468 4.88 14.86 11.24
CA ASP A 468 3.46 14.67 11.49
C ASP A 468 3.15 14.81 12.98
N GLY A 469 3.93 14.15 13.84
CA GLY A 469 3.77 14.24 15.29
C GLY A 469 3.94 15.67 15.82
N LEU A 470 4.91 16.42 15.29
CA LEU A 470 5.08 17.85 15.64
C LEU A 470 3.84 18.67 15.28
N SER A 471 3.28 18.45 14.08
CA SER A 471 2.05 19.14 13.64
C SER A 471 0.86 18.80 14.54
N GLU A 472 0.72 17.53 14.94
CA GLU A 472 -0.33 17.08 15.86
C GLU A 472 -0.20 17.71 17.24
N GLU A 473 1.01 17.75 17.81
CA GLU A 473 1.27 18.39 19.10
C GLU A 473 0.95 19.89 19.05
N LEU A 474 1.26 20.58 17.95
CA LEU A 474 0.88 21.97 17.76
C LEU A 474 -0.64 22.15 17.69
N ILE A 475 -1.37 21.27 17.01
CA ILE A 475 -2.85 21.25 17.04
C ILE A 475 -3.34 21.12 18.49
N GLU A 476 -2.74 20.20 19.25
CA GLU A 476 -3.12 19.96 20.64
C GLU A 476 -2.81 21.16 21.58
N LEU A 477 -1.65 21.79 21.41
CA LEU A 477 -1.26 22.96 22.20
C LEU A 477 -2.13 24.18 21.89
N LEU A 478 -2.33 24.48 20.61
CA LEU A 478 -3.19 25.58 20.18
C LEU A 478 -4.64 25.36 20.57
N GLY A 479 -5.12 24.11 20.54
CA GLY A 479 -6.48 23.74 20.98
C GLY A 479 -6.78 24.00 22.47
N LYS A 480 -5.74 24.18 23.31
CA LYS A 480 -5.89 24.60 24.72
C LYS A 480 -6.14 26.10 24.88
N THR A 481 -5.96 26.89 23.81
CA THR A 481 -6.09 28.36 23.85
C THR A 481 -7.56 28.77 23.83
N PRO A 482 -8.10 29.38 24.86
CA PRO A 482 -9.49 29.84 24.91
C PRO A 482 -9.78 30.85 23.79
N GLY A 483 -10.86 30.64 23.09
CA GLY A 483 -11.32 31.52 21.99
C GLY A 483 -10.60 31.35 20.66
N LEU A 484 -9.66 30.40 20.53
CA LEU A 484 -9.05 29.98 19.28
C LEU A 484 -9.75 28.71 18.76
N GLN A 485 -10.30 28.76 17.57
CA GLN A 485 -10.86 27.58 16.90
C GLN A 485 -9.73 26.90 16.10
N VAL A 486 -9.35 25.69 16.50
CA VAL A 486 -8.27 24.91 15.88
C VAL A 486 -8.90 23.72 15.15
N ILE A 487 -8.55 23.56 13.87
CA ILE A 487 -9.00 22.41 13.08
C ILE A 487 -8.27 21.15 13.52
N ALA A 488 -9.03 20.07 13.63
CA ALA A 488 -8.52 18.78 14.03
C ALA A 488 -7.57 18.17 12.97
N ARG A 489 -6.74 17.25 13.45
CA ARG A 489 -5.75 16.54 12.63
C ARG A 489 -6.34 15.96 11.33
N THR A 490 -7.46 15.23 11.43
CA THR A 490 -8.05 14.50 10.29
C THR A 490 -8.30 15.42 9.10
N SER A 491 -8.91 16.58 9.34
CA SER A 491 -9.17 17.56 8.28
C SER A 491 -7.89 18.26 7.80
N SER A 492 -6.99 18.63 8.69
CA SER A 492 -5.71 19.26 8.33
C SER A 492 -4.84 18.33 7.49
N PHE A 493 -4.77 17.04 7.85
CA PHE A 493 -3.97 16.03 7.15
C PHE A 493 -4.62 15.49 5.88
N TYR A 494 -5.89 15.79 5.62
CA TYR A 494 -6.55 15.49 4.36
C TYR A 494 -5.81 16.09 3.16
N PHE A 495 -5.10 17.20 3.37
CA PHE A 495 -4.31 17.89 2.34
C PHE A 495 -2.86 17.42 2.24
N LYS A 496 -2.43 16.45 3.04
CA LYS A 496 -1.07 15.89 2.99
C LYS A 496 -0.75 15.35 1.60
N GLY A 497 0.33 15.86 1.00
CA GLY A 497 0.77 15.46 -0.34
C GLY A 497 -0.13 15.96 -1.49
N LYS A 498 -1.13 16.82 -1.22
CA LYS A 498 -1.95 17.48 -2.25
C LYS A 498 -1.35 18.83 -2.62
N THR A 499 -1.43 19.19 -3.90
CA THR A 499 -1.00 20.49 -4.43
C THR A 499 -2.23 21.37 -4.63
N GLU A 500 -2.91 21.70 -3.56
CA GLU A 500 -4.04 22.62 -3.59
C GLU A 500 -3.61 24.03 -3.17
N LYS A 501 -4.32 25.04 -3.62
CA LYS A 501 -4.04 26.43 -3.23
C LYS A 501 -4.45 26.65 -1.78
N LEU A 502 -3.70 27.49 -1.07
CA LEU A 502 -3.93 27.75 0.35
C LEU A 502 -5.32 28.33 0.60
N GLU A 503 -5.83 29.17 -0.31
CA GLU A 503 -7.18 29.73 -0.22
C GLU A 503 -8.25 28.63 -0.27
N THR A 504 -8.10 27.65 -1.17
CA THR A 504 -9.02 26.50 -1.28
C THR A 504 -8.99 25.64 -0.03
N ILE A 505 -7.77 25.37 0.49
CA ILE A 505 -7.59 24.62 1.75
C ILE A 505 -8.32 25.32 2.89
N ALA A 506 -8.15 26.62 3.03
CA ALA A 506 -8.77 27.42 4.08
C ALA A 506 -10.31 27.50 3.94
N GLU A 507 -10.82 27.57 2.73
CA GLU A 507 -12.27 27.51 2.45
C GLU A 507 -12.86 26.16 2.86
N ASP A 508 -12.22 25.05 2.47
CA ASP A 508 -12.66 23.70 2.81
C ASP A 508 -12.59 23.43 4.32
N LEU A 509 -11.55 23.94 4.98
CA LEU A 509 -11.37 23.84 6.43
C LEU A 509 -12.16 24.90 7.22
N ARG A 510 -12.69 25.92 6.55
CA ARG A 510 -13.42 27.04 7.16
C ARG A 510 -12.58 27.77 8.21
N VAL A 511 -11.35 28.15 7.84
CA VAL A 511 -10.43 28.90 8.72
C VAL A 511 -9.97 30.18 8.06
N ALA A 512 -9.64 31.18 8.89
CA ALA A 512 -9.04 32.43 8.43
C ALA A 512 -7.51 32.32 8.31
N ASN A 513 -6.89 31.45 9.09
CA ASN A 513 -5.44 31.36 9.19
C ASN A 513 -4.96 29.91 9.00
N VAL A 514 -3.78 29.77 8.40
CA VAL A 514 -3.11 28.49 8.20
C VAL A 514 -1.69 28.55 8.73
N LEU A 515 -1.31 27.58 9.55
CA LEU A 515 0.06 27.33 9.97
C LEU A 515 0.64 26.21 9.13
N GLU A 516 1.72 26.49 8.42
CA GLU A 516 2.49 25.49 7.67
C GLU A 516 3.95 25.50 8.08
N GLY A 517 4.70 24.47 7.74
CA GLY A 517 6.10 24.43 8.10
C GLY A 517 6.86 23.24 7.53
N SER A 518 8.10 23.14 7.94
CA SER A 518 8.98 22.05 7.61
C SER A 518 9.89 21.66 8.75
N VAL A 519 10.29 20.41 8.79
CA VAL A 519 11.18 19.84 9.79
C VAL A 519 12.39 19.22 9.09
N ARG A 520 13.59 19.46 9.60
CA ARG A 520 14.82 18.80 9.19
C ARG A 520 15.52 18.25 10.44
N LYS A 521 15.59 16.95 10.54
CA LYS A 521 16.31 16.23 11.61
C LYS A 521 17.63 15.69 11.02
N SER A 522 18.74 15.92 11.72
CA SER A 522 20.07 15.42 11.36
C SER A 522 20.85 15.05 12.61
N GLY A 523 20.88 13.75 12.94
CA GLY A 523 21.39 13.25 14.22
C GLY A 523 20.61 13.86 15.39
N ASN A 524 21.29 14.55 16.29
CA ASN A 524 20.68 15.24 17.46
C ASN A 524 20.26 16.69 17.15
N LYS A 525 20.40 17.19 15.91
CA LYS A 525 20.01 18.55 15.55
C LYS A 525 18.64 18.57 14.87
N LEU A 526 17.81 19.51 15.29
CA LEU A 526 16.47 19.75 14.81
C LEU A 526 16.37 21.18 14.27
N ARG A 527 15.96 21.35 13.01
CA ARG A 527 15.55 22.64 12.45
C ARG A 527 14.08 22.57 12.10
N VAL A 528 13.29 23.48 12.67
CA VAL A 528 11.86 23.63 12.38
C VAL A 528 11.64 25.03 11.82
N THR A 529 11.02 25.11 10.65
CA THR A 529 10.53 26.38 10.08
C THR A 529 9.02 26.37 10.14
N ALA A 530 8.40 27.43 10.70
CA ALA A 530 6.98 27.58 10.80
C ALA A 530 6.53 28.95 10.28
N GLN A 531 5.38 29.00 9.58
CA GLN A 531 4.83 30.19 8.98
C GLN A 531 3.33 30.25 9.21
N LEU A 532 2.83 31.38 9.72
CA LEU A 532 1.41 31.65 9.89
C LEU A 532 0.96 32.60 8.77
N ILE A 533 -0.04 32.14 8.01
CA ILE A 533 -0.53 32.83 6.81
C ILE A 533 -2.01 33.14 6.96
N HIS A 534 -2.41 34.40 6.69
CA HIS A 534 -3.81 34.76 6.55
C HIS A 534 -4.33 34.30 5.17
N ALA A 535 -5.26 33.35 5.15
CA ALA A 535 -5.64 32.63 3.94
C ALA A 535 -6.26 33.51 2.85
N ALA A 536 -7.12 34.46 3.22
CA ALA A 536 -7.84 35.30 2.26
C ALA A 536 -6.93 36.32 1.54
N THR A 537 -5.82 36.75 2.18
CA THR A 537 -4.88 37.73 1.61
C THR A 537 -3.55 37.10 1.21
N SER A 538 -3.32 35.82 1.55
CA SER A 538 -2.03 35.12 1.42
C SER A 538 -0.87 35.90 2.08
N GLU A 539 -1.19 36.71 3.09
CA GLU A 539 -0.21 37.50 3.84
C GLU A 539 0.45 36.64 4.93
N HIS A 540 1.78 36.67 4.97
CA HIS A 540 2.53 36.03 6.08
C HIS A 540 2.44 36.91 7.32
N ILE A 541 1.61 36.50 8.30
CA ILE A 541 1.45 37.20 9.59
C ILE A 541 2.71 37.04 10.44
N TRP A 542 3.30 35.84 10.38
CA TRP A 542 4.50 35.48 11.15
C TRP A 542 5.27 34.36 10.45
N SER A 543 6.61 34.38 10.53
CA SER A 543 7.48 33.31 10.04
C SER A 543 8.75 33.28 10.87
N GLU A 544 9.16 32.09 11.33
CA GLU A 544 10.36 31.92 12.15
C GLU A 544 11.00 30.55 11.91
N THR A 545 12.31 30.47 12.17
CA THR A 545 13.08 29.22 12.08
C THR A 545 13.76 28.95 13.43
N PHE A 546 13.57 27.75 13.94
CA PHE A 546 14.07 27.27 15.23
C PHE A 546 15.19 26.26 14.98
N ASP A 547 16.41 26.56 15.40
CA ASP A 547 17.55 25.64 15.40
C ASP A 547 17.82 25.21 16.84
N ARG A 548 17.58 23.94 17.15
CA ARG A 548 17.66 23.40 18.53
C ARG A 548 18.27 21.98 18.51
N GLU A 549 18.54 21.45 19.68
CA GLU A 549 18.79 20.01 19.85
C GLU A 549 17.48 19.23 19.90
N LEU A 550 17.50 17.94 19.56
CA LEU A 550 16.32 17.08 19.57
C LEU A 550 15.70 16.97 20.99
N THR A 551 16.54 17.06 22.03
CA THR A 551 16.11 17.09 23.44
C THR A 551 15.21 18.28 23.77
N ASP A 552 15.29 19.36 22.98
CA ASP A 552 14.53 20.60 23.19
C ASP A 552 13.22 20.65 22.37
N VAL A 553 12.79 19.54 21.77
CA VAL A 553 11.62 19.51 20.86
C VAL A 553 10.36 20.09 21.51
N PHE A 554 10.12 19.82 22.80
CA PHE A 554 8.96 20.34 23.53
C PHE A 554 9.03 21.86 23.74
N ASN A 555 10.23 22.42 23.98
CA ASN A 555 10.42 23.86 24.03
C ASN A 555 10.13 24.54 22.70
N VAL A 556 10.55 23.91 21.59
CA VAL A 556 10.25 24.40 20.24
C VAL A 556 8.74 24.42 19.98
N GLN A 557 8.02 23.38 20.37
CA GLN A 557 6.55 23.33 20.24
C GLN A 557 5.88 24.47 21.04
N ASP A 558 6.30 24.70 22.28
CA ASP A 558 5.77 25.76 23.14
C ASP A 558 6.11 27.16 22.59
N GLU A 559 7.33 27.37 22.06
CA GLU A 559 7.74 28.60 21.41
C GLU A 559 6.88 28.90 20.18
N ILE A 560 6.68 27.94 19.28
CA ILE A 560 5.83 28.08 18.08
C ILE A 560 4.38 28.39 18.50
N ALA A 561 3.81 27.63 19.40
CA ALA A 561 2.43 27.84 19.84
C ALA A 561 2.23 29.24 20.46
N SER A 562 3.18 29.68 21.30
CA SER A 562 3.16 31.02 21.93
C SER A 562 3.26 32.13 20.89
N ALA A 563 4.14 32.00 19.89
CA ALA A 563 4.31 32.98 18.81
C ALA A 563 3.05 33.08 17.93
N VAL A 564 2.42 31.95 17.60
CA VAL A 564 1.15 31.90 16.85
C VAL A 564 0.02 32.61 17.59
N VAL A 565 -0.13 32.33 18.90
CA VAL A 565 -1.15 32.96 19.73
C VAL A 565 -0.94 34.48 19.83
N ALA A 566 0.31 34.90 20.01
CA ALA A 566 0.68 36.31 20.01
C ALA A 566 0.38 37.01 18.67
N ALA A 567 0.73 36.38 17.54
CA ALA A 567 0.49 36.90 16.22
C ALA A 567 -1.00 37.06 15.89
N LEU A 568 -1.82 36.12 16.32
CA LEU A 568 -3.28 36.17 16.17
C LEU A 568 -3.99 37.16 17.12
N LYS A 569 -3.24 37.89 17.96
CA LYS A 569 -3.78 38.83 18.94
C LYS A 569 -4.97 38.27 19.74
N VAL A 570 -4.89 37.01 20.10
CA VAL A 570 -5.88 36.37 20.95
C VAL A 570 -5.72 36.96 22.34
N HIS A 571 -6.65 37.80 22.79
CA HIS A 571 -6.65 38.36 24.14
C HIS A 571 -6.84 37.22 25.15
N LEU A 572 -5.74 36.73 25.66
CA LEU A 572 -5.72 35.92 26.87
C LEU A 572 -5.94 36.91 28.01
N LEU A 573 -7.09 36.84 28.70
CA LEU A 573 -7.25 37.43 30.04
C LEU A 573 -6.14 36.83 30.91
N SER A 574 -5.02 37.56 31.04
CA SER A 574 -3.94 37.41 32.03
C SER A 574 -3.48 35.98 32.36
N THR A 575 -3.53 35.02 31.46
CA THR A 575 -2.93 33.71 31.72
C THR A 575 -1.99 33.39 30.56
N GLN A 576 -0.68 33.30 30.90
CA GLN A 576 0.28 32.56 30.05
C GLN A 576 -0.39 31.27 29.59
N LEU A 577 -0.12 30.85 28.32
CA LEU A 577 -0.45 29.48 27.90
C LEU A 577 -0.12 28.58 29.11
N PRO A 578 -1.09 27.81 29.64
CA PRO A 578 -0.75 26.94 30.76
C PRO A 578 0.43 26.10 30.27
N ALA A 579 1.61 26.33 30.86
CA ALA A 579 2.77 25.52 30.56
C ALA A 579 2.29 24.10 30.58
N ALA A 580 2.43 23.36 29.44
CA ALA A 580 2.01 21.98 29.41
C ALA A 580 2.66 21.36 30.63
N ARG A 581 1.84 20.90 31.60
CA ARG A 581 2.40 20.37 32.85
C ARG A 581 3.37 19.28 32.44
N ASP A 582 4.60 19.33 32.91
CA ASP A 582 5.64 18.32 32.64
C ASP A 582 5.12 16.89 32.87
N GLU A 583 4.10 16.74 33.74
CA GLU A 583 3.37 15.50 34.01
C GLU A 583 2.71 14.83 32.78
N LEU A 584 2.48 15.56 31.67
CA LEU A 584 1.84 15.03 30.46
C LEU A 584 2.86 14.64 29.37
N ARG A 585 4.13 15.03 29.55
CA ARG A 585 5.24 14.79 28.61
C ARG A 585 6.20 13.75 29.19
N THR A 586 6.95 13.11 28.30
CA THR A 586 8.05 12.24 28.70
C THR A 586 9.37 12.98 28.60
N GLY A 587 10.27 12.78 29.57
CA GLY A 587 11.67 13.22 29.48
C GLY A 587 12.53 12.25 28.62
N ASN A 588 11.99 11.12 28.23
CA ASN A 588 12.70 10.10 27.47
C ASN A 588 12.40 10.24 25.96
N ILE A 589 13.40 10.67 25.20
CA ILE A 589 13.23 10.94 23.75
C ILE A 589 12.92 9.66 22.95
N GLU A 590 13.44 8.49 23.39
CA GLU A 590 13.15 7.21 22.72
C GLU A 590 11.69 6.79 22.99
N ALA A 591 11.18 7.04 24.22
CA ALA A 591 9.78 6.81 24.54
C ALA A 591 8.86 7.72 23.69
N TYR A 592 9.26 8.97 23.49
CA TYR A 592 8.53 9.90 22.63
C TYR A 592 8.53 9.45 21.17
N ASP A 593 9.67 9.01 20.65
CA ASP A 593 9.79 8.49 19.28
C ASP A 593 8.89 7.27 19.05
N GLN A 594 8.91 6.30 19.99
CA GLN A 594 8.02 5.14 19.95
C GLN A 594 6.52 5.54 20.05
N TYR A 595 6.20 6.55 20.84
CA TYR A 595 4.83 7.07 20.93
C TYR A 595 4.37 7.65 19.59
N LEU A 596 5.20 8.43 18.89
CA LEU A 596 4.87 8.98 17.57
C LEU A 596 4.68 7.90 16.52
N GLN A 597 5.55 6.87 16.49
CA GLN A 597 5.39 5.71 15.62
C GLN A 597 4.09 4.94 15.92
N GLY A 598 3.75 4.82 17.21
CA GLY A 598 2.48 4.23 17.64
C GLY A 598 1.26 5.01 17.14
N LYS A 599 1.31 6.35 17.19
CA LYS A 599 0.24 7.22 16.65
C LYS A 599 0.10 7.06 15.13
N GLU A 600 1.21 7.07 14.40
CA GLU A 600 1.20 6.87 12.94
C GLU A 600 0.58 5.53 12.56
N SER A 601 1.03 4.45 13.21
CA SER A 601 0.48 3.10 12.95
C SER A 601 -1.00 3.00 13.32
N TYR A 602 -1.43 3.58 14.45
CA TYR A 602 -2.83 3.62 14.85
C TYR A 602 -3.72 4.32 13.81
N ASN A 603 -3.22 5.38 13.18
CA ASN A 603 -3.95 6.16 12.19
C ASN A 603 -4.12 5.44 10.84
N GLN A 604 -3.43 4.31 10.60
CA GLN A 604 -3.66 3.46 9.41
C GLN A 604 -5.05 2.82 9.45
N GLY A 605 -5.56 2.51 10.65
CA GLY A 605 -6.96 2.11 10.85
C GLY A 605 -7.29 0.68 10.40
N ASP A 606 -6.28 -0.17 10.19
CA ASP A 606 -6.42 -1.59 9.85
C ASP A 606 -5.77 -2.47 10.93
N GLN A 607 -5.92 -3.79 10.80
CA GLN A 607 -5.41 -4.72 11.80
C GLN A 607 -3.89 -4.62 11.95
N ASP A 608 -3.15 -4.57 10.86
CA ASP A 608 -1.69 -4.48 10.87
C ASP A 608 -1.22 -3.19 11.55
N GLY A 609 -1.88 -2.07 11.27
CA GLY A 609 -1.66 -0.79 11.93
C GLY A 609 -1.90 -0.86 13.43
N TYR A 610 -2.99 -1.51 13.88
CA TYR A 610 -3.25 -1.67 15.31
C TYR A 610 -2.22 -2.58 16.00
N GLU A 611 -1.76 -3.66 15.35
CA GLU A 611 -0.70 -4.53 15.89
C GLU A 611 0.62 -3.75 16.06
N HIS A 612 1.02 -2.98 15.06
CA HIS A 612 2.21 -2.13 15.13
C HIS A 612 2.07 -1.03 16.20
N ALA A 613 0.89 -0.41 16.30
CA ALA A 613 0.61 0.60 17.32
C ALA A 613 0.71 0.02 18.75
N VAL A 614 0.15 -1.17 19.01
CA VAL A 614 0.27 -1.87 20.30
C VAL A 614 1.73 -2.11 20.65
N LYS A 615 2.55 -2.55 19.67
CA LYS A 615 3.99 -2.79 19.88
C LYS A 615 4.72 -1.49 20.22
N ALA A 616 4.51 -0.44 19.45
CA ALA A 616 5.19 0.85 19.64
C ALA A 616 4.77 1.54 20.95
N PHE A 617 3.47 1.61 21.25
CA PHE A 617 3.02 2.18 22.53
C PHE A 617 3.47 1.32 23.74
N SER A 618 3.55 -0.01 23.60
CA SER A 618 4.10 -0.85 24.67
C SER A 618 5.59 -0.61 24.88
N ALA A 619 6.36 -0.37 23.83
CA ALA A 619 7.76 0.04 23.92
C ALA A 619 7.89 1.40 24.60
N ALA A 620 7.06 2.40 24.24
CA ALA A 620 7.04 3.71 24.87
C ALA A 620 6.75 3.63 26.38
N THR A 621 5.75 2.82 26.79
CA THR A 621 5.42 2.62 28.22
C THR A 621 6.45 1.80 29.00
N THR A 622 7.27 1.02 28.31
CA THR A 622 8.41 0.28 28.90
C THR A 622 9.60 1.21 29.13
N LEU A 623 9.90 2.08 28.15
CA LEU A 623 10.96 3.08 28.22
C LEU A 623 10.65 4.18 29.25
N ASP A 624 9.40 4.57 29.36
CA ASP A 624 8.90 5.50 30.37
C ASP A 624 7.58 5.01 30.97
N PRO A 625 7.62 4.32 32.13
CA PRO A 625 6.41 3.85 32.83
C PRO A 625 5.50 4.98 33.38
N GLY A 626 5.96 6.23 33.35
CA GLY A 626 5.19 7.43 33.72
C GLY A 626 4.45 8.06 32.53
N TYR A 627 4.68 7.61 31.31
CA TYR A 627 4.16 8.28 30.11
C TYR A 627 2.66 8.01 29.87
N ALA A 628 1.81 8.81 30.50
CA ALA A 628 0.35 8.64 30.48
C ALA A 628 -0.27 8.67 29.09
N ALA A 629 0.23 9.52 28.18
CA ALA A 629 -0.30 9.60 26.80
C ALA A 629 -0.06 8.30 26.03
N ALA A 630 1.08 7.64 26.23
CA ALA A 630 1.37 6.35 25.60
C ALA A 630 0.42 5.24 26.11
N TYR A 631 0.06 5.26 27.41
CA TYR A 631 -0.95 4.34 27.96
C TYR A 631 -2.35 4.60 27.37
N ALA A 632 -2.73 5.85 27.14
CA ALA A 632 -4.01 6.17 26.48
C ALA A 632 -4.04 5.67 25.02
N GLY A 633 -2.95 5.86 24.27
CA GLY A 633 -2.79 5.32 22.91
C GLY A 633 -2.82 3.79 22.89
N LEU A 634 -2.10 3.15 23.83
CA LEU A 634 -2.08 1.70 24.00
C LEU A 634 -3.48 1.13 24.27
N ALA A 635 -4.27 1.83 25.10
CA ALA A 635 -5.65 1.41 25.39
C ALA A 635 -6.51 1.37 24.13
N LEU A 636 -6.47 2.41 23.31
CA LEU A 636 -7.25 2.47 22.08
C LEU A 636 -6.74 1.47 21.02
N ALA A 637 -5.43 1.32 20.85
CA ALA A 637 -4.84 0.35 19.92
C ALA A 637 -5.22 -1.09 20.28
N ARG A 638 -5.12 -1.46 21.58
CA ARG A 638 -5.56 -2.77 22.08
C ARG A 638 -7.06 -3.01 21.92
N PHE A 639 -7.87 -1.98 22.14
CA PHE A 639 -9.30 -2.07 21.95
C PHE A 639 -9.64 -2.43 20.49
N TRP A 640 -9.13 -1.67 19.53
CA TRP A 640 -9.43 -1.93 18.13
C TRP A 640 -8.84 -3.25 17.62
N LEU A 641 -7.66 -3.64 18.11
CA LEU A 641 -7.09 -4.94 17.80
C LEU A 641 -7.99 -6.07 18.34
N ALA A 642 -8.47 -5.94 19.59
CA ALA A 642 -9.38 -6.91 20.19
C ALA A 642 -10.73 -7.00 19.47
N ASP A 643 -11.26 -5.86 18.99
CA ASP A 643 -12.52 -5.79 18.23
C ASP A 643 -12.37 -6.48 16.86
N THR A 644 -11.24 -6.29 16.17
CA THR A 644 -10.97 -6.93 14.87
C THR A 644 -10.65 -8.42 14.97
N THR A 645 -10.01 -8.86 16.08
CA THR A 645 -9.61 -10.25 16.29
C THR A 645 -10.57 -11.05 17.16
N PHE A 646 -11.65 -10.43 17.67
CA PHE A 646 -12.62 -11.01 18.62
C PHE A 646 -11.97 -11.54 19.91
N ASP A 647 -10.86 -10.89 20.35
CA ASP A 647 -10.12 -11.25 21.57
C ASP A 647 -10.70 -10.56 22.81
N THR A 648 -11.49 -11.30 23.60
CA THR A 648 -12.08 -10.78 24.83
C THR A 648 -11.05 -10.39 25.89
N ALA A 649 -9.88 -11.04 25.95
CA ALA A 649 -8.82 -10.70 26.89
C ALA A 649 -8.13 -9.38 26.51
N GLY A 650 -8.10 -9.05 25.23
CA GLY A 650 -7.60 -7.79 24.69
C GLY A 650 -8.34 -6.58 25.27
N PHE A 651 -9.68 -6.66 25.42
CA PHE A 651 -10.47 -5.57 26.00
C PHE A 651 -10.15 -5.31 27.48
N GLU A 652 -9.86 -6.35 28.28
CA GLU A 652 -9.43 -6.18 29.67
C GLU A 652 -8.09 -5.46 29.76
N THR A 653 -7.14 -5.83 28.91
CA THR A 653 -5.84 -5.18 28.85
C THR A 653 -5.93 -3.74 28.33
N ALA A 654 -6.89 -3.45 27.45
CA ALA A 654 -7.19 -2.09 26.99
C ALA A 654 -7.72 -1.22 28.15
N LEU A 655 -8.68 -1.75 28.92
CA LEU A 655 -9.22 -1.04 30.09
C LEU A 655 -8.14 -0.77 31.14
N ALA A 656 -7.30 -1.76 31.46
CA ALA A 656 -6.20 -1.60 32.42
C ALA A 656 -5.19 -0.52 31.96
N ALA A 657 -4.90 -0.43 30.65
CA ALA A 657 -4.05 0.63 30.11
C ALA A 657 -4.72 2.02 30.25
N ALA A 658 -6.02 2.13 29.99
CA ALA A 658 -6.77 3.36 30.14
C ALA A 658 -6.83 3.81 31.62
N ASP A 659 -7.07 2.89 32.57
CA ASP A 659 -7.03 3.18 34.01
C ASP A 659 -5.66 3.66 34.44
N LYS A 660 -4.58 3.08 33.91
CA LYS A 660 -3.22 3.51 34.16
C LYS A 660 -2.96 4.93 33.64
N ALA A 661 -3.44 5.26 32.45
CA ALA A 661 -3.33 6.61 31.88
C ALA A 661 -3.99 7.66 32.78
N VAL A 662 -5.23 7.40 33.24
CA VAL A 662 -5.98 8.30 34.11
C VAL A 662 -5.33 8.43 35.49
N ALA A 663 -4.79 7.33 36.03
CA ALA A 663 -4.10 7.34 37.34
C ALA A 663 -2.80 8.15 37.28
N LEU A 664 -2.02 8.04 36.21
CA LEU A 664 -0.77 8.78 36.01
C LEU A 664 -1.01 10.27 35.79
N ALA A 665 -2.01 10.62 34.98
CA ALA A 665 -2.29 12.01 34.63
C ALA A 665 -3.79 12.33 34.69
N PRO A 666 -4.36 12.70 35.86
CA PRO A 666 -5.77 13.06 35.99
C PRO A 666 -6.20 14.32 35.21
N GLY A 667 -5.25 15.05 34.63
CA GLY A 667 -5.47 16.19 33.72
C GLY A 667 -5.47 15.82 32.24
N LEU A 668 -5.25 14.55 31.86
CA LEU A 668 -5.16 14.10 30.49
C LEU A 668 -6.53 13.67 29.94
N ALA A 669 -7.15 14.48 29.09
CA ALA A 669 -8.45 14.18 28.47
C ALA A 669 -8.46 12.86 27.70
N ALA A 670 -7.38 12.55 26.97
CA ALA A 670 -7.24 11.33 26.18
C ALA A 670 -7.37 10.05 27.02
N GLY A 671 -6.88 10.05 28.27
CA GLY A 671 -7.02 8.92 29.19
C GLY A 671 -8.48 8.63 29.54
N TYR A 672 -9.25 9.67 29.86
CA TYR A 672 -10.68 9.56 30.14
C TYR A 672 -11.46 9.18 28.87
N ALA A 673 -11.13 9.77 27.72
CA ALA A 673 -11.78 9.44 26.45
C ALA A 673 -11.56 7.97 26.07
N ALA A 674 -10.35 7.46 26.22
CA ALA A 674 -10.04 6.05 25.99
C ALA A 674 -10.80 5.14 26.95
N ARG A 675 -10.79 5.46 28.26
CA ARG A 675 -11.47 4.66 29.28
C ARG A 675 -12.97 4.61 29.07
N GLY A 676 -13.59 5.76 28.84
CA GLY A 676 -15.03 5.86 28.58
C GLY A 676 -15.44 5.05 27.35
N PHE A 677 -14.64 5.10 26.28
CA PHE A 677 -14.91 4.33 25.06
C PHE A 677 -14.82 2.81 25.29
N VAL A 678 -13.80 2.33 25.99
CA VAL A 678 -13.67 0.89 26.32
C VAL A 678 -14.79 0.42 27.25
N ARG A 679 -15.20 1.25 28.23
CA ARG A 679 -16.30 0.93 29.15
C ARG A 679 -17.62 0.70 28.44
N ILE A 680 -17.98 1.55 27.48
CA ILE A 680 -19.25 1.41 26.77
C ILE A 680 -19.26 0.20 25.84
N ALA A 681 -18.18 -0.02 25.09
CA ALA A 681 -18.13 -1.04 24.09
C ALA A 681 -18.03 -2.47 24.68
N TYR A 682 -17.31 -2.63 25.77
CA TYR A 682 -17.04 -3.96 26.36
C TYR A 682 -17.83 -4.26 27.62
N ARG A 683 -17.93 -3.29 28.56
CA ARG A 683 -18.54 -3.50 29.87
C ARG A 683 -20.03 -3.15 29.94
N PHE A 684 -20.57 -2.48 28.92
CA PHE A 684 -21.90 -1.84 28.97
C PHE A 684 -22.06 -0.92 30.20
N ASP A 685 -20.93 -0.31 30.64
CA ASP A 685 -20.90 0.68 31.75
C ASP A 685 -21.13 2.07 31.15
N TYR A 686 -22.37 2.37 30.82
CA TYR A 686 -22.76 3.65 30.22
C TYR A 686 -22.60 4.83 31.20
N SER A 687 -22.88 4.60 32.49
CA SER A 687 -22.75 5.65 33.51
C SER A 687 -21.30 6.05 33.76
N GLY A 688 -20.40 5.08 33.89
CA GLY A 688 -18.97 5.31 34.03
C GLY A 688 -18.36 5.91 32.74
N ALA A 689 -18.82 5.48 31.56
CA ALA A 689 -18.40 6.05 30.29
C ALA A 689 -18.84 7.51 30.15
N GLN A 690 -20.10 7.83 30.53
CA GLN A 690 -20.61 9.20 30.49
C GLN A 690 -19.80 10.13 31.41
N ALA A 691 -19.53 9.70 32.66
CA ALA A 691 -18.73 10.47 33.62
C ALA A 691 -17.29 10.73 33.11
N ASP A 692 -16.66 9.72 32.52
CA ASP A 692 -15.32 9.83 31.91
C ASP A 692 -15.32 10.82 30.74
N LEU A 693 -16.30 10.71 29.83
CA LEU A 693 -16.36 11.60 28.66
C LEU A 693 -16.79 13.03 29.01
N ASP A 694 -17.66 13.23 29.99
CA ASP A 694 -17.97 14.58 30.51
C ASP A 694 -16.71 15.22 31.14
N ARG A 695 -15.89 14.44 31.83
CA ARG A 695 -14.60 14.89 32.34
C ARG A 695 -13.63 15.22 31.20
N ALA A 696 -13.54 14.37 30.16
CA ALA A 696 -12.69 14.63 29.00
C ALA A 696 -13.11 15.93 28.26
N VAL A 697 -14.40 16.14 28.06
CA VAL A 697 -14.95 17.38 27.44
C VAL A 697 -14.67 18.61 28.31
N ALA A 698 -14.78 18.48 29.64
CA ALA A 698 -14.44 19.58 30.56
C ALA A 698 -12.95 19.95 30.50
N LEU A 699 -12.08 18.97 30.30
CA LEU A 699 -10.62 19.18 30.18
C LEU A 699 -10.25 19.75 28.79
N ARG A 700 -10.96 19.34 27.70
CA ARG A 700 -10.68 19.74 26.33
C ARG A 700 -11.98 19.97 25.53
N PRO A 701 -12.67 21.11 25.76
CA PRO A 701 -13.95 21.38 25.07
C PRO A 701 -13.84 21.66 23.57
N GLY A 702 -12.63 21.95 23.06
CA GLY A 702 -12.32 22.20 21.66
C GLY A 702 -11.69 21.00 20.93
N ASP A 703 -11.77 19.80 21.50
CA ASP A 703 -11.21 18.58 20.89
C ASP A 703 -12.30 17.80 20.13
N ALA A 704 -12.15 17.68 18.81
CA ALA A 704 -13.15 17.06 17.96
C ALA A 704 -13.36 15.56 18.28
N ASP A 705 -12.28 14.81 18.57
CA ASP A 705 -12.35 13.38 18.92
C ASP A 705 -13.05 13.15 20.27
N VAL A 706 -12.74 13.97 21.25
CA VAL A 706 -13.40 13.94 22.57
C VAL A 706 -14.90 14.26 22.44
N LEU A 707 -15.25 15.27 21.66
CA LEU A 707 -16.64 15.63 21.40
C LEU A 707 -17.39 14.52 20.67
N HIS A 708 -16.78 13.94 19.62
CA HIS A 708 -17.32 12.82 18.87
C HIS A 708 -17.61 11.61 19.78
N ARG A 709 -16.62 11.16 20.55
CA ARG A 709 -16.79 10.02 21.49
C ARG A 709 -17.89 10.29 22.52
N SER A 710 -17.95 11.51 23.04
CA SER A 710 -19.01 11.91 23.96
C SER A 710 -20.39 11.91 23.28
N ALA A 711 -20.51 12.36 22.02
CA ALA A 711 -21.76 12.29 21.28
C ALA A 711 -22.22 10.83 21.05
N VAL A 712 -21.29 9.91 20.78
CA VAL A 712 -21.57 8.47 20.68
C VAL A 712 -22.20 7.93 21.95
N VAL A 713 -21.65 8.23 23.13
CA VAL A 713 -22.22 7.77 24.41
C VAL A 713 -23.61 8.38 24.64
N LEU A 714 -23.77 9.70 24.43
CA LEU A 714 -25.07 10.37 24.55
C LEU A 714 -26.13 9.74 23.67
N ALA A 715 -25.78 9.39 22.43
CA ALA A 715 -26.69 8.73 21.52
C ALA A 715 -27.05 7.31 22.00
N THR A 716 -26.07 6.53 22.42
CA THR A 716 -26.27 5.16 22.92
C THR A 716 -27.24 5.13 24.11
N VAL A 717 -27.12 6.07 25.04
CA VAL A 717 -28.08 6.16 26.17
C VAL A 717 -29.43 6.78 25.77
N GLY A 718 -29.60 7.24 24.52
CA GLY A 718 -30.85 7.76 23.97
C GLY A 718 -30.99 9.28 24.07
N ASN A 719 -29.97 10.03 24.51
CA ASN A 719 -29.98 11.49 24.53
C ASN A 719 -29.59 12.04 23.13
N LEU A 720 -30.43 11.74 22.15
CA LEU A 720 -30.14 11.98 20.72
C LEU A 720 -29.99 13.48 20.40
N ARG A 721 -30.79 14.36 21.04
CA ARG A 721 -30.69 15.82 20.84
C ARG A 721 -29.32 16.36 21.25
N ALA A 722 -28.82 15.96 22.44
CA ALA A 722 -27.51 16.38 22.92
C ALA A 722 -26.39 15.77 22.08
N ALA A 723 -26.54 14.51 21.64
CA ALA A 723 -25.63 13.84 20.73
C ALA A 723 -25.46 14.59 19.40
N ILE A 724 -26.58 14.93 18.74
CA ILE A 724 -26.57 15.70 17.48
C ILE A 724 -25.89 17.06 17.67
N ALA A 725 -26.21 17.77 18.74
CA ALA A 725 -25.61 19.08 19.01
C ALA A 725 -24.08 18.96 19.22
N ARG A 726 -23.63 17.94 19.96
CA ARG A 726 -22.21 17.70 20.23
C ARG A 726 -21.46 17.24 19.00
N GLU A 727 -22.07 16.39 18.18
CA GLU A 727 -21.49 15.92 16.93
C GLU A 727 -21.39 17.03 15.86
N ARG A 728 -22.35 17.97 15.83
CA ARG A 728 -22.24 19.19 14.99
C ARG A 728 -21.06 20.06 15.41
N ASN A 729 -20.79 20.17 16.73
CA ASN A 729 -19.61 20.89 17.23
C ASN A 729 -18.31 20.15 16.83
N ALA A 730 -18.28 18.83 16.91
CA ALA A 730 -17.15 18.03 16.42
C ALA A 730 -16.92 18.25 14.91
N LEU A 731 -17.99 18.24 14.10
CA LEU A 731 -17.91 18.48 12.67
C LEU A 731 -17.45 19.91 12.31
N ALA A 732 -17.74 20.90 13.15
CA ALA A 732 -17.22 22.26 12.97
C ALA A 732 -15.70 22.36 13.19
N LEU A 733 -15.14 21.48 14.02
CA LEU A 733 -13.71 21.39 14.30
C LEU A 733 -12.99 20.40 13.39
N ASP A 734 -13.71 19.44 12.78
CA ASP A 734 -13.16 18.42 11.88
C ASP A 734 -14.05 18.25 10.65
N PRO A 735 -14.13 19.27 9.77
CA PRO A 735 -15.11 19.35 8.68
C PRO A 735 -14.91 18.29 7.59
N LEU A 736 -13.70 17.70 7.45
CA LEU A 736 -13.37 16.67 6.47
C LEU A 736 -13.20 15.26 7.10
N SER A 737 -13.77 15.04 8.29
CA SER A 737 -13.85 13.73 8.91
C SER A 737 -15.03 12.92 8.33
N ALA A 738 -14.75 11.88 7.58
CA ALA A 738 -15.76 10.97 7.06
C ALA A 738 -16.54 10.28 8.20
N GLU A 739 -15.87 9.92 9.30
CA GLU A 739 -16.49 9.26 10.47
C GLU A 739 -17.48 10.20 11.17
N ILE A 740 -17.12 11.46 11.43
CA ILE A 740 -18.01 12.44 12.07
C ILE A 740 -19.20 12.76 11.15
N CYS A 741 -18.98 12.96 9.84
CA CYS A 741 -20.06 13.14 8.88
C CYS A 741 -21.04 11.96 8.90
N MET A 742 -20.51 10.73 8.81
CA MET A 742 -21.31 9.50 8.81
C MET A 742 -22.06 9.32 10.13
N ARG A 743 -21.44 9.61 11.26
CA ARG A 743 -22.05 9.48 12.59
C ARG A 743 -23.14 10.50 12.83
N LEU A 744 -22.91 11.76 12.46
CA LEU A 744 -23.96 12.79 12.52
C LEU A 744 -25.15 12.40 11.64
N ALA A 745 -24.90 11.91 10.42
CA ALA A 745 -25.96 11.43 9.54
C ALA A 745 -26.75 10.27 10.19
N PHE A 746 -26.08 9.31 10.82
CA PHE A 746 -26.74 8.23 11.55
C PHE A 746 -27.63 8.74 12.69
N PHE A 747 -27.16 9.71 13.48
CA PHE A 747 -27.97 10.32 14.53
C PHE A 747 -29.17 11.08 13.98
N LEU A 748 -29.00 11.79 12.87
CA LEU A 748 -30.10 12.48 12.17
C LEU A 748 -31.14 11.50 11.61
N VAL A 749 -30.69 10.34 11.07
CA VAL A 749 -31.60 9.25 10.65
C VAL A 749 -32.39 8.70 11.83
N ALA A 750 -31.73 8.50 12.98
CA ALA A 750 -32.39 8.07 14.21
C ALA A 750 -33.46 9.10 14.67
N ASP A 751 -33.20 10.39 14.47
CA ASP A 751 -34.11 11.52 14.75
C ASP A 751 -35.09 11.82 13.59
N GLN A 752 -35.13 11.00 12.54
CA GLN A 752 -36.01 11.16 11.34
C GLN A 752 -35.71 12.41 10.48
N GLN A 753 -34.56 13.03 10.62
CA GLN A 753 -34.11 14.17 9.81
C GLN A 753 -33.40 13.72 8.54
N PHE A 754 -34.09 12.95 7.68
CA PHE A 754 -33.52 12.27 6.50
C PHE A 754 -32.90 13.24 5.48
N ALA A 755 -33.58 14.39 5.27
CA ALA A 755 -33.13 15.40 4.30
C ALA A 755 -31.75 16.01 4.67
N GLU A 756 -31.44 16.14 5.97
CA GLU A 756 -30.16 16.63 6.44
C GLU A 756 -29.10 15.49 6.51
N ALA A 757 -29.53 14.25 6.74
CA ALA A 757 -28.65 13.10 6.86
C ALA A 757 -28.00 12.70 5.51
N ARG A 758 -28.77 12.71 4.43
CA ARG A 758 -28.31 12.25 3.10
C ARG A 758 -27.06 12.99 2.60
N PRO A 759 -27.03 14.35 2.55
CA PRO A 759 -25.83 15.07 2.12
C PRO A 759 -24.58 14.76 2.96
N LEU A 760 -24.76 14.42 4.25
CA LEU A 760 -23.64 14.05 5.12
C LEU A 760 -23.09 12.67 4.81
N TYR A 761 -23.92 11.67 4.47
CA TYR A 761 -23.44 10.38 3.97
C TYR A 761 -22.74 10.52 2.62
N GLU A 762 -23.29 11.33 1.71
CA GLU A 762 -22.68 11.63 0.41
C GLU A 762 -21.32 12.32 0.61
N LYS A 763 -21.24 13.29 1.54
CA LYS A 763 -19.99 13.95 1.91
C LYS A 763 -18.99 12.96 2.52
N ALA A 764 -19.42 12.07 3.41
CA ALA A 764 -18.56 11.03 3.98
C ALA A 764 -17.97 10.11 2.89
N LEU A 765 -18.78 9.73 1.90
CA LEU A 765 -18.34 8.93 0.76
C LEU A 765 -17.46 9.72 -0.22
N ALA A 766 -17.64 11.04 -0.36
CA ALA A 766 -16.74 11.89 -1.14
C ALA A 766 -15.34 11.98 -0.49
N ILE A 767 -15.28 12.05 0.84
CA ILE A 767 -14.02 12.08 1.61
C ILE A 767 -13.37 10.69 1.62
N ALA A 768 -14.13 9.63 1.91
CA ALA A 768 -13.70 8.24 2.01
C ALA A 768 -14.59 7.33 1.15
N PRO A 769 -14.30 7.20 -0.16
CA PRO A 769 -15.15 6.45 -1.11
C PRO A 769 -15.34 4.97 -0.77
N ASN A 770 -14.41 4.38 -0.02
CA ASN A 770 -14.45 2.98 0.38
C ASN A 770 -15.04 2.79 1.80
N SER A 771 -15.64 3.81 2.39
CA SER A 771 -16.24 3.70 3.72
C SER A 771 -17.43 2.73 3.70
N ILE A 772 -17.17 1.50 4.13
CA ILE A 772 -18.18 0.42 4.23
C ILE A 772 -19.37 0.88 5.06
N ARG A 773 -19.11 1.54 6.21
CA ARG A 773 -20.16 2.03 7.12
C ARG A 773 -21.01 3.11 6.50
N ALA A 774 -20.40 4.09 5.79
CA ALA A 774 -21.15 5.16 5.14
C ALA A 774 -22.04 4.61 4.01
N LEU A 775 -21.51 3.70 3.20
CA LEU A 775 -22.26 3.06 2.12
C LEU A 775 -23.40 2.18 2.65
N TYR A 776 -23.16 1.40 3.70
CA TYR A 776 -24.17 0.57 4.37
C TYR A 776 -25.29 1.44 4.96
N ASN A 777 -24.94 2.54 5.66
CA ASN A 777 -25.93 3.41 6.26
C ASN A 777 -26.70 4.24 5.22
N LEU A 778 -26.08 4.60 4.09
CA LEU A 778 -26.80 5.23 2.97
C LEU A 778 -27.84 4.26 2.38
N GLY A 779 -27.48 2.98 2.20
CA GLY A 779 -28.44 1.94 1.80
C GLY A 779 -29.57 1.76 2.81
N ASN A 780 -29.27 1.84 4.12
CA ASN A 780 -30.32 1.81 5.16
C ASN A 780 -31.24 3.02 5.10
N LEU A 781 -30.70 4.22 4.83
CA LEU A 781 -31.50 5.43 4.62
C LEU A 781 -32.40 5.27 3.37
N ASP A 782 -31.89 4.67 2.29
CA ASP A 782 -32.69 4.37 1.11
C ASP A 782 -33.87 3.42 1.43
N LEU A 783 -33.65 2.41 2.27
CA LEU A 783 -34.75 1.55 2.74
C LEU A 783 -35.79 2.32 3.56
N LEU A 784 -35.36 3.20 4.47
CA LEU A 784 -36.25 4.00 5.30
C LEU A 784 -37.05 5.05 4.47
N GLU A 785 -36.51 5.48 3.35
CA GLU A 785 -37.17 6.38 2.37
C GLU A 785 -37.95 5.60 1.31
N ASN A 786 -38.17 4.29 1.49
CA ASN A 786 -38.89 3.42 0.57
C ASN A 786 -38.28 3.35 -0.84
N ARG A 787 -36.93 3.27 -0.91
CA ARG A 787 -36.14 3.14 -2.14
C ARG A 787 -35.33 1.84 -2.16
N PRO A 788 -35.96 0.66 -2.12
CA PRO A 788 -35.27 -0.62 -1.92
C PRO A 788 -34.34 -0.99 -3.11
N VAL A 789 -34.62 -0.54 -4.33
CA VAL A 789 -33.78 -0.79 -5.51
C VAL A 789 -32.44 -0.07 -5.36
N GLN A 790 -32.46 1.19 -4.92
CA GLN A 790 -31.25 1.97 -4.66
C GLN A 790 -30.45 1.37 -3.50
N ALA A 791 -31.15 0.98 -2.43
CA ALA A 791 -30.54 0.29 -1.29
C ALA A 791 -29.82 -0.98 -1.72
N LEU A 792 -30.44 -1.80 -2.56
CA LEU A 792 -29.85 -3.03 -3.07
C LEU A 792 -28.56 -2.76 -3.89
N ALA A 793 -28.56 -1.69 -4.70
CA ALA A 793 -27.39 -1.26 -5.44
C ALA A 793 -26.23 -0.82 -4.51
N SER A 794 -26.56 -0.09 -3.42
CA SER A 794 -25.56 0.32 -2.41
C SER A 794 -25.00 -0.89 -1.66
N PHE A 795 -25.85 -1.82 -1.22
CA PHE A 795 -25.40 -3.03 -0.53
C PHE A 795 -24.59 -3.96 -1.43
N GLY A 796 -24.89 -4.02 -2.72
CA GLY A 796 -24.14 -4.80 -3.70
C GLY A 796 -22.68 -4.38 -3.88
N GLN A 797 -22.33 -3.14 -3.52
CA GLN A 797 -20.98 -2.59 -3.59
C GLN A 797 -20.13 -2.92 -2.34
N LEU A 798 -20.76 -3.44 -1.28
CA LEU A 798 -20.04 -3.74 -0.03
C LEU A 798 -19.12 -4.95 -0.19
N GLU A 799 -17.86 -4.82 0.14
CA GLU A 799 -16.90 -5.91 0.18
C GLU A 799 -17.16 -6.82 1.40
N THR A 800 -17.52 -6.24 2.54
CA THR A 800 -17.81 -6.99 3.77
C THR A 800 -19.10 -7.78 3.63
N GLN A 801 -18.98 -9.12 3.58
CA GLN A 801 -20.07 -10.02 3.25
C GLN A 801 -21.23 -9.97 4.26
N VAL A 802 -20.94 -9.89 5.56
CA VAL A 802 -22.00 -9.85 6.60
C VAL A 802 -22.92 -8.63 6.41
N TRP A 803 -22.37 -7.45 6.13
CA TRP A 803 -23.13 -6.22 5.94
C TRP A 803 -23.88 -6.22 4.60
N ARG A 804 -23.24 -6.80 3.55
CA ARG A 804 -23.88 -7.00 2.26
C ARG A 804 -25.11 -7.88 2.37
N LEU A 805 -24.97 -9.08 2.97
CA LEU A 805 -26.08 -10.03 3.15
C LEU A 805 -27.19 -9.43 4.01
N THR A 806 -26.84 -8.74 5.11
CA THR A 806 -27.81 -8.10 6.00
C THR A 806 -28.64 -7.04 5.25
N GLY A 807 -27.99 -6.18 4.48
CA GLY A 807 -28.66 -5.15 3.67
C GLY A 807 -29.52 -5.75 2.56
N GLN A 808 -28.99 -6.73 1.83
CA GLN A 808 -29.69 -7.41 0.75
C GLN A 808 -30.93 -8.13 1.25
N ALA A 809 -30.84 -8.87 2.38
CA ALA A 809 -32.00 -9.56 2.97
C ALA A 809 -33.14 -8.58 3.28
N ARG A 810 -32.83 -7.39 3.81
CA ARG A 810 -33.83 -6.36 4.10
C ARG A 810 -34.39 -5.68 2.83
N ALA A 811 -33.53 -5.44 1.84
CA ALA A 811 -33.92 -4.83 0.58
C ALA A 811 -34.84 -5.77 -0.23
N GLU A 812 -34.49 -7.05 -0.34
CA GLU A 812 -35.32 -8.07 -1.01
C GLU A 812 -36.69 -8.22 -0.34
N TYR A 813 -36.74 -8.22 1.00
CA TYR A 813 -37.99 -8.23 1.71
C TYR A 813 -38.86 -7.01 1.39
N SER A 814 -38.24 -5.82 1.32
CA SER A 814 -38.94 -4.58 0.97
C SER A 814 -39.44 -4.53 -0.47
N LEU A 815 -38.82 -5.31 -1.38
CA LEU A 815 -39.28 -5.52 -2.76
C LEU A 815 -40.43 -6.54 -2.88
N GLY A 816 -40.80 -7.21 -1.77
CA GLY A 816 -41.80 -8.26 -1.76
C GLY A 816 -41.27 -9.66 -2.05
N HIS A 817 -39.96 -9.81 -2.20
CA HIS A 817 -39.29 -11.10 -2.48
C HIS A 817 -38.97 -11.83 -1.18
N ALA A 818 -39.99 -12.27 -0.46
CA ALA A 818 -39.85 -12.89 0.87
C ALA A 818 -38.96 -14.15 0.86
N ASP A 819 -39.09 -15.01 -0.17
CA ASP A 819 -38.28 -16.23 -0.31
C ASP A 819 -36.79 -15.92 -0.52
N ALA A 820 -36.45 -14.97 -1.39
CA ALA A 820 -35.06 -14.54 -1.61
C ALA A 820 -34.46 -13.95 -0.32
N SER A 821 -35.21 -13.11 0.38
CA SER A 821 -34.84 -12.59 1.70
C SER A 821 -34.58 -13.70 2.71
N GLY A 822 -35.43 -14.78 2.69
CA GLY A 822 -35.29 -15.98 3.56
C GLY A 822 -33.98 -16.72 3.28
N GLN A 823 -33.68 -17.01 2.03
CA GLN A 823 -32.46 -17.71 1.62
C GLN A 823 -31.18 -16.93 2.03
N ILE A 824 -31.18 -15.61 1.84
CA ILE A 824 -30.06 -14.76 2.25
C ILE A 824 -29.92 -14.75 3.78
N LEU A 825 -31.03 -14.73 4.51
CA LEU A 825 -31.02 -14.79 5.97
C LEU A 825 -30.50 -16.13 6.49
N GLU A 826 -30.87 -17.25 5.86
CA GLU A 826 -30.31 -18.57 6.19
C GLU A 826 -28.80 -18.62 5.98
N GLN A 827 -28.32 -18.06 4.87
CA GLN A 827 -26.90 -17.93 4.63
C GLN A 827 -26.20 -17.07 5.69
N LEU A 828 -26.81 -15.95 6.08
CA LEU A 828 -26.30 -15.06 7.13
C LEU A 828 -26.20 -15.81 8.47
N ILE A 829 -27.23 -16.58 8.84
CA ILE A 829 -27.25 -17.38 10.06
C ILE A 829 -26.17 -18.46 10.03
N ALA A 830 -26.04 -19.20 8.92
CA ALA A 830 -25.08 -20.28 8.80
C ALA A 830 -23.64 -19.80 9.00
N GLN A 831 -23.31 -18.61 8.50
CA GLN A 831 -21.96 -18.09 8.52
C GLN A 831 -21.65 -17.26 9.77
N TYR A 832 -22.61 -16.45 10.25
CA TYR A 832 -22.34 -15.37 11.22
C TYR A 832 -23.11 -15.49 12.54
N ALA A 833 -23.82 -16.59 12.78
CA ALA A 833 -24.56 -16.79 14.02
C ALA A 833 -23.72 -16.72 15.31
N LYS A 834 -22.40 -16.95 15.22
CA LYS A 834 -21.50 -16.94 16.39
C LYS A 834 -20.83 -15.58 16.63
N THR A 835 -20.79 -14.71 15.63
CA THR A 835 -20.03 -13.44 15.67
C THR A 835 -20.92 -12.21 15.56
N ASP A 836 -22.01 -12.25 14.77
CA ASP A 836 -22.81 -11.07 14.39
C ASP A 836 -24.30 -11.28 14.63
N ALA A 837 -24.66 -11.74 15.82
CA ALA A 837 -26.05 -11.99 16.18
C ALA A 837 -26.93 -10.74 16.14
N SER A 838 -26.36 -9.55 16.39
CA SER A 838 -27.08 -8.27 16.31
C SER A 838 -27.54 -7.96 14.89
N THR A 839 -26.72 -8.22 13.87
CA THR A 839 -27.10 -8.02 12.47
C THR A 839 -28.23 -8.93 12.03
N ILE A 840 -28.23 -10.20 12.50
CA ILE A 840 -29.33 -11.15 12.26
C ILE A 840 -30.62 -10.64 12.93
N ALA A 841 -30.54 -10.12 14.17
CA ALA A 841 -31.69 -9.52 14.86
C ALA A 841 -32.30 -8.37 14.07
N THR A 842 -31.46 -7.52 13.39
CA THR A 842 -31.97 -6.41 12.56
C THR A 842 -32.76 -6.91 11.35
N VAL A 843 -32.39 -8.03 10.72
CA VAL A 843 -33.15 -8.58 9.58
C VAL A 843 -34.52 -9.05 10.04
N TYR A 844 -34.60 -9.81 11.16
CA TYR A 844 -35.87 -10.25 11.72
C TYR A 844 -36.75 -9.05 12.18
N ALA A 845 -36.17 -8.04 12.81
CA ALA A 845 -36.88 -6.84 13.21
C ALA A 845 -37.47 -6.09 12.00
N TRP A 846 -36.72 -6.00 10.89
CA TRP A 846 -37.17 -5.40 9.64
C TRP A 846 -38.33 -6.19 9.00
N ARG A 847 -38.27 -7.51 9.05
CA ARG A 847 -39.32 -8.39 8.55
C ARG A 847 -40.57 -8.45 9.45
N GLY A 848 -40.53 -7.79 10.63
CA GLY A 848 -41.62 -7.82 11.61
C GLY A 848 -41.73 -9.08 12.44
N GLU A 849 -40.76 -9.99 12.35
CA GLU A 849 -40.70 -11.28 13.07
C GLU A 849 -40.13 -11.06 14.48
N LYS A 850 -40.95 -10.46 15.35
CA LYS A 850 -40.53 -9.99 16.69
C LYS A 850 -39.91 -11.06 17.57
N ASP A 851 -40.47 -12.26 17.59
CA ASP A 851 -39.96 -13.33 18.45
C ASP A 851 -38.53 -13.75 18.07
N GLN A 852 -38.28 -13.88 16.79
CA GLN A 852 -36.93 -14.16 16.30
C GLN A 852 -35.98 -12.99 16.53
N ALA A 853 -36.45 -11.77 16.31
CA ALA A 853 -35.65 -10.58 16.58
C ALA A 853 -35.18 -10.52 18.04
N PHE A 854 -36.05 -10.76 19.02
CA PHE A 854 -35.68 -10.82 20.43
C PHE A 854 -34.77 -11.98 20.76
N LYS A 855 -35.01 -13.17 20.19
CA LYS A 855 -34.14 -14.34 20.38
C LYS A 855 -32.70 -14.02 19.95
N TRP A 856 -32.53 -13.38 18.82
CA TRP A 856 -31.21 -13.01 18.30
C TRP A 856 -30.59 -11.82 19.04
N ALA A 857 -31.38 -10.86 19.49
CA ALA A 857 -30.91 -9.75 20.32
C ALA A 857 -30.41 -10.25 21.70
N GLU A 858 -31.12 -11.21 22.34
CA GLU A 858 -30.66 -11.85 23.58
C GLU A 858 -29.36 -12.65 23.36
N ARG A 859 -29.22 -13.30 22.21
CA ARG A 859 -28.00 -13.98 21.84
C ARG A 859 -26.85 -12.99 21.63
N ALA A 860 -27.10 -11.86 20.94
CA ALA A 860 -26.14 -10.80 20.77
C ALA A 860 -25.64 -10.26 22.11
N TYR A 861 -26.56 -10.05 23.07
CA TYR A 861 -26.21 -9.67 24.42
C TYR A 861 -25.28 -10.69 25.11
N ALA A 862 -25.61 -11.99 25.01
CA ALA A 862 -24.81 -13.05 25.61
C ALA A 862 -23.41 -13.16 24.95
N GLN A 863 -23.31 -12.87 23.68
CA GLN A 863 -22.04 -12.86 22.90
C GLN A 863 -21.21 -11.58 23.09
N ARG A 864 -21.73 -10.57 23.79
CA ARG A 864 -21.09 -9.24 23.87
C ARG A 864 -20.92 -8.57 22.51
N ASP A 865 -21.85 -8.82 21.58
CA ASP A 865 -21.84 -8.23 20.24
C ASP A 865 -22.01 -6.70 20.32
N THR A 866 -20.99 -5.96 19.90
CA THR A 866 -20.90 -4.49 19.99
C THR A 866 -22.01 -3.79 19.17
N GLY A 867 -22.53 -4.44 18.12
CA GLY A 867 -23.63 -3.92 17.29
C GLY A 867 -24.92 -3.72 18.08
N LEU A 868 -25.13 -4.45 19.16
CA LEU A 868 -26.32 -4.31 20.01
C LEU A 868 -26.38 -2.98 20.79
N ALA A 869 -25.22 -2.30 20.97
CA ALA A 869 -25.17 -1.00 21.66
C ALA A 869 -26.08 0.07 21.01
N TRP A 870 -26.42 -0.07 19.75
CA TRP A 870 -27.26 0.87 19.01
C TRP A 870 -28.74 0.59 19.07
N ILE A 871 -29.18 -0.46 19.79
CA ILE A 871 -30.58 -0.93 19.82
C ILE A 871 -31.57 0.19 20.15
N LYS A 872 -31.17 1.15 20.97
CA LYS A 872 -32.03 2.25 21.42
C LYS A 872 -32.32 3.29 20.34
N ILE A 873 -31.37 3.53 19.46
CA ILE A 873 -31.47 4.58 18.43
C ILE A 873 -31.61 4.04 17.02
N ASP A 874 -31.18 2.82 16.72
CA ASP A 874 -31.31 2.26 15.38
C ASP A 874 -32.81 2.17 14.99
N PRO A 875 -33.22 2.82 13.88
CA PRO A 875 -34.61 2.83 13.42
C PRO A 875 -35.19 1.44 13.15
N VAL A 876 -34.34 0.45 12.84
CA VAL A 876 -34.76 -0.92 12.56
C VAL A 876 -35.49 -1.57 13.77
N PHE A 877 -35.04 -1.25 14.99
CA PHE A 877 -35.66 -1.77 16.21
C PHE A 877 -36.88 -0.97 16.69
N ARG A 878 -37.31 0.06 15.96
CA ARG A 878 -38.46 0.90 16.35
C ARG A 878 -39.75 0.11 16.54
N SER A 879 -39.96 -0.93 15.72
CA SER A 879 -41.13 -1.83 15.81
C SER A 879 -41.15 -2.68 17.08
N LEU A 880 -40.02 -2.83 17.77
CA LEU A 880 -39.87 -3.64 18.98
C LEU A 880 -40.07 -2.82 20.27
N ARG A 881 -40.02 -1.48 20.22
CA ARG A 881 -39.98 -0.59 21.41
C ARG A 881 -41.19 -0.71 22.32
N ASN A 882 -42.36 -1.06 21.76
CA ASN A 882 -43.60 -1.23 22.52
C ASN A 882 -43.78 -2.65 23.12
N ASP A 883 -42.84 -3.56 22.85
CA ASP A 883 -42.88 -4.93 23.41
C ASP A 883 -42.23 -4.95 24.81
N PRO A 884 -42.83 -5.57 25.83
CA PRO A 884 -42.26 -5.65 27.18
C PRO A 884 -40.83 -6.21 27.22
N ARG A 885 -40.50 -7.12 26.31
CA ARG A 885 -39.16 -7.73 26.19
C ARG A 885 -38.08 -6.70 25.85
N TYR A 886 -38.45 -5.65 25.13
CA TYR A 886 -37.52 -4.59 24.79
C TYR A 886 -37.01 -3.86 26.04
N LYS A 887 -37.93 -3.49 26.96
CA LYS A 887 -37.56 -2.91 28.24
C LYS A 887 -36.70 -3.84 29.09
N ALA A 888 -37.05 -5.12 29.14
CA ALA A 888 -36.28 -6.13 29.84
C ALA A 888 -34.84 -6.26 29.29
N LEU A 889 -34.67 -6.17 27.97
CA LEU A 889 -33.36 -6.20 27.33
C LEU A 889 -32.55 -4.94 27.61
N LEU A 890 -33.16 -3.74 27.54
CA LEU A 890 -32.49 -2.49 27.92
C LEU A 890 -31.99 -2.54 29.37
N HIS A 891 -32.83 -3.05 30.31
CA HIS A 891 -32.45 -3.20 31.71
C HIS A 891 -31.26 -4.14 31.88
N LYS A 892 -31.22 -5.30 31.16
CA LYS A 892 -30.07 -6.22 31.16
C LYS A 892 -28.80 -5.53 30.67
N MET A 893 -28.93 -4.62 29.73
CA MET A 893 -27.82 -3.86 29.13
C MET A 893 -27.44 -2.63 29.97
N ASN A 894 -28.05 -2.39 31.13
CA ASN A 894 -27.88 -1.16 31.93
C ASN A 894 -28.21 0.13 31.14
N LEU A 895 -29.04 0.06 30.12
CA LEU A 895 -29.50 1.23 29.37
C LEU A 895 -30.73 1.85 30.05
N PRO A 896 -30.84 3.19 30.13
CA PRO A 896 -32.06 3.83 30.64
C PRO A 896 -33.27 3.48 29.77
N GLU A 897 -34.48 3.46 30.32
CA GLU A 897 -35.73 3.16 29.58
C GLU A 897 -36.06 4.23 28.53
#